data_4ece3e0a4b8cf9efbc01d15118408352
#
_entry.id   4ece3e0a4b8cf9efbc01d15118408352
#
_cell.length_a   1.000
_cell.length_b   1.000
_cell.length_c   1.000
_cell.angle_alpha   90.00
_cell.angle_beta   90.00
_cell.angle_gamma   90.00
#
_symmetry.space_group_name_H-M   'P 1'
#
loop_
_entity.id
_entity.type
_entity.pdbx_description
1 polymer ?
#
loop_
_entity_poly.entity_id
_entity_poly.type
_entity_poly.pdbx_seq_one_letter_code
_entity_poly.pdbx_strand_id
1 'polypeptide(L)'
;MKIKANSPATGKNGLDKQNTNKKSEQLDVYRSDATEQMLTTNQGVKISDNQNSLKAGVRGATLMEDFILREKITHFDHERIPERIVHARGVGAHGFFEAYPGNEKLTKAGFLTNTSVQTPVFVRFSTVQGPRGSADTVRDIRGFATKFYTEEGNFDLVANDAPVFFIQDGIKFPDFVHAVKPEPQTEIPTGASAHDTFWDFVSLVPESAHAVMWAMSDRGIPRNLRAIQGFGVHSFRLINAENKAVFVKFHWTPKQGLAQLVWDEAQKLAGKDPDFHRRDLYEAIASGNYPEWELGVQVVPEEDEMKYDFDLLDPTKIIPEELVPVTPIGRMVLNRNVDYFFGETEQVAFCPGHIVPGLDFTNDPLLQARLFSYTDTQLSRLGGPNFHQIPINKPVCPFHNNQRDGLHQRIVHTGQASYEPNSIDDHWPAEAPPAAQDGGFESYQERIDGHKIRQRSESFSDHFSQPRLFYRSQAPHEQKHIVDAYVFELSKVERKYIREREVLEVLCNIDLDLAQQVADQLGIEIPAEKKAATLPEVKVSPRLSFEAFKPEDIKARKIALLVHDKANEASIKAVQAWAESEGAVVDVLTPKPGPVLGQQGEVIPSDGMQKAEPSIAYDAVVITDGDNYDVVMKDGVATHYLLEAYKHLKPIIFLGDKAKLIEDLRLIRDEGTLTHEQFDAVQDSFKTLIMNHRVWARELVAESIPA
;
A
#
# COMPACT_ATOMS: atom_id res chain seq x y z
N MET A 1 21.64 2.89 9.81
CA MET A 1 20.73 1.97 10.48
C MET A 1 21.32 0.56 10.43
N LYS A 2 21.76 0.00 11.54
CA LYS A 2 22.16 -1.41 11.58
C LYS A 2 20.89 -2.19 11.83
N ILE A 3 20.42 -2.94 10.85
CA ILE A 3 19.40 -3.96 11.06
C ILE A 3 19.91 -4.82 12.23
N LYS A 4 19.21 -4.76 13.37
CA LYS A 4 19.54 -5.67 14.48
C LYS A 4 19.36 -7.08 13.92
N ALA A 5 20.46 -7.84 13.92
CA ALA A 5 20.52 -9.18 13.37
C ALA A 5 19.78 -10.19 14.28
N ASN A 6 18.47 -10.05 14.34
CA ASN A 6 17.54 -11.14 14.58
C ASN A 6 16.86 -11.55 13.27
N SER A 7 17.39 -11.14 12.12
CA SER A 7 17.06 -11.82 10.88
C SER A 7 17.43 -13.29 11.07
N PRO A 8 16.49 -14.23 10.86
CA PRO A 8 16.87 -15.63 10.72
C PRO A 8 18.02 -15.64 9.73
N ALA A 9 19.12 -16.27 10.12
CA ALA A 9 20.34 -16.30 9.34
C ALA A 9 19.97 -16.74 7.93
N THR A 10 20.02 -15.80 6.98
CA THR A 10 20.09 -16.18 5.58
C THR A 10 21.27 -17.14 5.52
N GLY A 11 21.01 -18.38 5.16
CA GLY A 11 22.09 -19.36 4.97
C GLY A 11 23.12 -18.76 4.02
N LYS A 12 24.33 -19.32 3.93
CA LYS A 12 25.40 -18.85 3.04
C LYS A 12 24.93 -18.49 1.61
N ASN A 13 23.71 -18.87 1.25
CA ASN A 13 23.08 -18.69 -0.04
C ASN A 13 21.91 -17.67 -0.04
N GLY A 14 21.75 -16.83 1.00
CA GLY A 14 20.70 -15.81 1.03
C GLY A 14 19.26 -16.33 1.10
N LEU A 15 19.04 -17.63 1.14
CA LEU A 15 17.72 -18.24 1.13
C LEU A 15 17.12 -18.27 2.54
N ASP A 16 15.98 -17.63 2.72
CA ASP A 16 15.14 -17.86 3.89
C ASP A 16 14.48 -19.24 3.77
N LYS A 17 15.05 -20.23 4.47
CA LYS A 17 14.55 -21.62 4.48
C LYS A 17 13.35 -21.82 5.42
N GLN A 18 12.98 -20.81 6.22
CA GLN A 18 11.93 -20.98 7.24
C GLN A 18 10.53 -20.83 6.67
N ASN A 19 10.33 -19.99 5.67
CA ASN A 19 9.00 -19.67 5.11
C ASN A 19 8.90 -20.07 3.64
N THR A 20 9.23 -21.32 3.33
CA THR A 20 9.13 -21.87 1.97
C THR A 20 7.70 -22.30 1.64
N ASN A 21 7.31 -22.13 0.38
CA ASN A 21 6.06 -22.62 -0.20
C ASN A 21 6.29 -23.00 -1.66
N LYS A 22 5.30 -23.58 -2.32
CA LYS A 22 5.40 -24.02 -3.73
C LYS A 22 5.97 -22.94 -4.66
N LYS A 23 5.63 -21.65 -4.44
CA LYS A 23 6.14 -20.56 -5.28
C LYS A 23 7.61 -20.26 -5.00
N SER A 24 8.01 -20.19 -3.75
CA SER A 24 9.42 -19.97 -3.40
C SER A 24 10.31 -21.11 -3.89
N GLU A 25 9.86 -22.35 -3.78
CA GLU A 25 10.56 -23.52 -4.33
C GLU A 25 10.69 -23.46 -5.86
N GLN A 26 9.63 -23.03 -6.57
CA GLN A 26 9.70 -22.79 -8.01
C GLN A 26 10.72 -21.71 -8.37
N LEU A 27 10.82 -20.64 -7.56
CA LEU A 27 11.78 -19.58 -7.77
C LEU A 27 13.22 -20.01 -7.48
N ASP A 28 13.45 -21.00 -6.60
CA ASP A 28 14.78 -21.49 -6.25
C ASP A 28 15.57 -22.01 -7.48
N VAL A 29 14.89 -22.56 -8.48
CA VAL A 29 15.50 -23.01 -9.74
C VAL A 29 16.16 -21.84 -10.51
N TYR A 30 15.70 -20.61 -10.30
CA TYR A 30 16.19 -19.40 -11.00
C TYR A 30 17.12 -18.55 -10.14
N ARG A 31 17.36 -18.94 -8.88
CA ARG A 31 18.29 -18.21 -7.99
C ARG A 31 19.74 -18.56 -8.36
N SER A 32 20.59 -17.55 -8.34
CA SER A 32 22.02 -17.69 -8.56
C SER A 32 22.77 -17.11 -7.37
N ASP A 33 23.57 -17.93 -6.71
CA ASP A 33 24.50 -17.49 -5.68
C ASP A 33 25.92 -17.52 -6.24
N ALA A 34 26.55 -16.33 -6.30
CA ALA A 34 27.90 -16.17 -6.80
C ALA A 34 28.98 -16.23 -5.70
N THR A 35 28.60 -16.59 -4.45
CA THR A 35 29.56 -16.70 -3.33
C THR A 35 30.64 -17.75 -3.68
N GLU A 36 31.91 -17.37 -3.54
CA GLU A 36 33.09 -18.22 -3.86
C GLU A 36 33.18 -18.61 -5.36
N GLN A 37 32.44 -17.93 -6.26
CA GLN A 37 32.51 -18.17 -7.70
C GLN A 37 33.41 -17.15 -8.38
N MET A 38 34.07 -17.55 -9.46
CA MET A 38 34.87 -16.67 -10.31
C MET A 38 33.97 -15.90 -11.26
N LEU A 39 34.30 -14.62 -11.52
CA LEU A 39 33.63 -13.81 -12.53
C LEU A 39 33.70 -14.47 -13.91
N THR A 40 32.59 -14.42 -14.61
CA THR A 40 32.48 -14.88 -16.00
C THR A 40 31.76 -13.85 -16.86
N THR A 41 31.92 -13.93 -18.17
CA THR A 41 31.01 -13.32 -19.14
C THR A 41 29.67 -14.05 -19.16
N ASN A 42 28.65 -13.50 -19.84
CA ASN A 42 27.36 -14.15 -20.04
C ASN A 42 27.50 -15.46 -20.87
N GLN A 43 28.63 -15.65 -21.57
CA GLN A 43 28.95 -16.86 -22.33
C GLN A 43 29.78 -17.86 -21.51
N GLY A 44 30.01 -17.59 -20.21
CA GLY A 44 30.71 -18.49 -19.31
C GLY A 44 32.24 -18.41 -19.34
N VAL A 45 32.85 -17.45 -20.06
CA VAL A 45 34.29 -17.27 -20.09
C VAL A 45 34.77 -16.61 -18.79
N LYS A 46 35.71 -17.24 -18.08
CA LYS A 46 36.29 -16.68 -16.84
C LYS A 46 37.06 -15.39 -17.12
N ILE A 47 36.82 -14.38 -16.30
CA ILE A 47 37.43 -13.05 -16.42
C ILE A 47 38.63 -12.95 -15.49
N SER A 48 39.82 -12.69 -16.04
CA SER A 48 41.07 -12.56 -15.27
C SER A 48 41.31 -11.13 -14.72
N ASP A 49 40.79 -10.13 -15.42
CA ASP A 49 40.87 -8.71 -15.01
C ASP A 49 39.54 -8.01 -15.31
N ASN A 50 38.84 -7.54 -14.28
CA ASN A 50 37.60 -6.78 -14.37
C ASN A 50 37.80 -5.30 -14.01
N GLN A 51 39.03 -4.84 -13.78
CA GLN A 51 39.38 -3.47 -13.40
C GLN A 51 39.94 -2.64 -14.55
N ASN A 52 40.50 -3.29 -15.56
CA ASN A 52 41.12 -2.64 -16.68
C ASN A 52 40.56 -3.10 -18.02
N SER A 53 40.33 -2.16 -18.93
CA SER A 53 40.01 -2.47 -20.34
C SER A 53 41.28 -2.80 -21.13
N LEU A 54 41.13 -3.55 -22.20
CA LEU A 54 42.23 -3.84 -23.15
C LEU A 54 42.67 -2.55 -23.82
N LYS A 55 44.00 -2.29 -23.85
CA LYS A 55 44.57 -1.06 -24.38
C LYS A 55 45.75 -1.33 -25.31
N ALA A 56 45.97 -0.42 -26.24
CA ALA A 56 47.16 -0.38 -27.09
C ALA A 56 48.35 0.27 -26.36
N GLY A 57 48.87 -0.43 -25.31
CA GLY A 57 49.87 0.08 -24.37
C GLY A 57 49.26 0.75 -23.15
N VAL A 58 49.99 0.88 -22.03
CA VAL A 58 49.51 1.29 -20.70
C VAL A 58 48.76 2.64 -20.70
N ARG A 59 49.16 3.58 -21.57
CA ARG A 59 48.52 4.89 -21.78
C ARG A 59 47.82 5.01 -23.14
N GLY A 60 47.75 3.92 -23.90
CA GLY A 60 47.13 3.89 -25.21
C GLY A 60 45.61 3.86 -25.22
N ALA A 61 45.04 3.90 -26.39
CA ALA A 61 43.59 3.83 -26.57
C ALA A 61 43.01 2.48 -26.15
N THR A 62 41.78 2.48 -25.58
CA THR A 62 41.00 1.29 -25.35
C THR A 62 40.58 0.66 -26.67
N LEU A 63 40.73 -0.64 -26.81
CA LEU A 63 40.43 -1.38 -28.02
C LEU A 63 39.02 -1.99 -27.98
N MET A 64 38.25 -1.78 -29.04
CA MET A 64 36.87 -2.28 -29.14
C MET A 64 36.76 -3.79 -29.40
N GLU A 65 37.89 -4.50 -29.60
CA GLU A 65 37.93 -5.96 -29.57
C GLU A 65 37.80 -6.54 -28.16
N ASP A 66 37.89 -5.71 -27.12
CA ASP A 66 37.59 -6.10 -25.71
C ASP A 66 36.13 -6.51 -25.56
N PHE A 67 35.87 -7.81 -25.75
CA PHE A 67 34.51 -8.35 -25.62
C PHE A 67 33.98 -8.31 -24.19
N ILE A 68 34.85 -8.31 -23.19
CA ILE A 68 34.48 -8.20 -21.76
C ILE A 68 33.90 -6.80 -21.50
N LEU A 69 34.62 -5.75 -21.94
CA LEU A 69 34.16 -4.37 -21.84
C LEU A 69 32.84 -4.17 -22.58
N ARG A 70 32.74 -4.64 -23.83
CA ARG A 70 31.54 -4.46 -24.65
C ARG A 70 30.33 -5.13 -24.03
N GLU A 71 30.44 -6.38 -23.57
CA GLU A 71 29.35 -7.10 -22.95
C GLU A 71 28.88 -6.40 -21.67
N LYS A 72 29.82 -5.95 -20.82
CA LYS A 72 29.54 -5.26 -19.56
C LYS A 72 28.81 -3.93 -19.80
N ILE A 73 29.27 -3.11 -20.74
CA ILE A 73 28.62 -1.84 -21.08
C ILE A 73 27.27 -2.07 -21.75
N THR A 74 27.18 -2.98 -22.70
CA THR A 74 25.93 -3.29 -23.41
C THR A 74 24.85 -3.75 -22.40
N HIS A 75 25.19 -4.63 -21.47
CA HIS A 75 24.21 -5.05 -20.45
C HIS A 75 23.79 -3.87 -19.57
N PHE A 76 24.75 -3.09 -19.07
CA PHE A 76 24.49 -1.95 -18.20
C PHE A 76 23.55 -0.91 -18.85
N ASP A 77 23.76 -0.59 -20.12
CA ASP A 77 22.96 0.37 -20.85
C ASP A 77 21.49 -0.07 -21.00
N HIS A 78 21.17 -1.35 -20.79
CA HIS A 78 19.83 -1.95 -20.94
C HIS A 78 19.26 -2.54 -19.64
N GLU A 79 19.76 -2.13 -18.48
CA GLU A 79 19.29 -2.58 -17.17
C GLU A 79 17.99 -1.88 -16.69
N ARG A 80 17.26 -1.26 -17.59
CA ARG A 80 16.00 -0.58 -17.26
C ARG A 80 14.87 -1.09 -18.15
N ILE A 81 13.68 -1.16 -17.57
CA ILE A 81 12.42 -1.38 -18.29
C ILE A 81 11.53 -0.15 -18.08
N PRO A 82 10.56 0.12 -18.95
CA PRO A 82 9.60 1.20 -18.73
C PRO A 82 8.93 1.09 -17.38
N GLU A 83 8.70 2.22 -16.73
CA GLU A 83 7.88 2.28 -15.52
C GLU A 83 6.44 1.85 -15.82
N ARG A 84 5.69 1.39 -14.81
CA ARG A 84 4.24 1.25 -14.94
C ARG A 84 3.62 2.61 -15.17
N ILE A 85 2.63 2.67 -16.04
CA ILE A 85 1.93 3.94 -16.38
C ILE A 85 1.39 4.64 -15.14
N VAL A 86 0.82 3.87 -14.22
CA VAL A 86 0.50 4.24 -12.84
C VAL A 86 1.05 3.16 -11.90
N HIS A 87 1.18 3.44 -10.62
CA HIS A 87 1.77 2.52 -9.64
C HIS A 87 3.28 2.24 -9.87
N ALA A 88 4.04 3.18 -10.42
CA ALA A 88 5.46 2.98 -10.72
C ALA A 88 6.28 2.71 -9.46
N ARG A 89 6.06 3.52 -8.40
CA ARG A 89 6.69 3.28 -7.09
C ARG A 89 5.92 2.22 -6.31
N GLY A 90 6.62 1.18 -5.84
CA GLY A 90 6.00 0.14 -5.05
C GLY A 90 7.01 -0.80 -4.40
N VAL A 91 6.50 -1.72 -3.58
CA VAL A 91 7.26 -2.74 -2.85
C VAL A 91 6.47 -4.04 -2.84
N GLY A 92 7.15 -5.17 -2.93
CA GLY A 92 6.53 -6.49 -2.92
C GLY A 92 6.96 -7.35 -1.74
N ALA A 93 6.11 -8.32 -1.38
CA ALA A 93 6.41 -9.35 -0.41
C ALA A 93 5.69 -10.65 -0.76
N HIS A 94 6.28 -11.76 -0.36
CA HIS A 94 5.69 -13.09 -0.45
C HIS A 94 4.92 -13.44 0.82
N GLY A 95 3.98 -14.36 0.67
CA GLY A 95 3.21 -14.87 1.78
C GLY A 95 2.34 -16.05 1.39
N PHE A 96 1.32 -16.28 2.18
CA PHE A 96 0.32 -17.32 1.91
C PHE A 96 -1.09 -16.82 2.25
N PHE A 97 -2.07 -17.44 1.63
CA PHE A 97 -3.48 -17.25 1.92
C PHE A 97 -4.07 -18.59 2.40
N GLU A 98 -4.94 -18.53 3.39
CA GLU A 98 -5.70 -19.64 3.93
C GLU A 98 -7.19 -19.32 3.90
N ALA A 99 -8.00 -20.19 3.29
CA ALA A 99 -9.44 -20.05 3.26
C ALA A 99 -10.08 -20.40 4.60
N TYR A 100 -11.17 -19.70 4.96
CA TYR A 100 -12.04 -20.11 6.05
C TYR A 100 -13.08 -21.15 5.55
N PRO A 101 -13.64 -21.97 6.43
CA PRO A 101 -14.66 -22.95 6.05
C PRO A 101 -15.98 -22.28 5.67
N GLY A 102 -16.76 -22.93 4.80
CA GLY A 102 -18.13 -22.51 4.45
C GLY A 102 -18.27 -21.72 3.16
N ASN A 103 -17.17 -21.50 2.42
CA ASN A 103 -17.18 -20.73 1.17
C ASN A 103 -17.72 -21.51 -0.04
N GLU A 104 -17.87 -22.82 0.06
CA GLU A 104 -18.40 -23.68 -1.00
C GLU A 104 -19.82 -23.30 -1.43
N LYS A 105 -20.55 -22.59 -0.59
CA LYS A 105 -21.88 -22.04 -0.93
C LYS A 105 -21.81 -20.88 -1.93
N LEU A 106 -20.68 -20.18 -1.94
CA LEU A 106 -20.45 -18.99 -2.75
C LEU A 106 -19.72 -19.30 -4.04
N THR A 107 -18.73 -20.19 -3.97
CA THR A 107 -17.84 -20.47 -5.11
C THR A 107 -17.35 -21.91 -5.13
N LYS A 108 -17.00 -22.38 -6.31
CA LYS A 108 -16.28 -23.66 -6.50
C LYS A 108 -14.77 -23.50 -6.58
N ALA A 109 -14.22 -22.28 -6.50
CA ALA A 109 -12.79 -22.02 -6.58
C ALA A 109 -12.02 -22.72 -5.47
N GLY A 110 -11.09 -23.61 -5.82
CA GLY A 110 -10.40 -24.49 -4.88
C GLY A 110 -9.63 -23.75 -3.80
N PHE A 111 -8.96 -22.65 -4.14
CA PHE A 111 -8.19 -21.84 -3.18
C PHE A 111 -9.07 -21.13 -2.13
N LEU A 112 -10.38 -20.95 -2.39
CA LEU A 112 -11.35 -20.36 -1.46
C LEU A 112 -12.15 -21.41 -0.68
N THR A 113 -12.19 -22.66 -1.15
CA THR A 113 -13.01 -23.72 -0.54
C THR A 113 -12.18 -24.78 0.19
N ASN A 114 -10.92 -24.97 -0.19
CA ASN A 114 -10.06 -25.97 0.43
C ASN A 114 -9.25 -25.36 1.59
N THR A 115 -9.73 -25.54 2.81
CA THR A 115 -9.11 -25.03 4.05
C THR A 115 -7.81 -25.75 4.44
N SER A 116 -7.44 -26.82 3.76
CA SER A 116 -6.19 -27.57 4.04
C SER A 116 -4.98 -27.05 3.24
N VAL A 117 -5.19 -26.14 2.31
CA VAL A 117 -4.15 -25.61 1.42
C VAL A 117 -3.76 -24.21 1.82
N GLN A 118 -2.46 -23.99 2.00
CA GLN A 118 -1.88 -22.65 2.03
C GLN A 118 -1.51 -22.24 0.60
N THR A 119 -2.31 -21.35 0.01
CA THR A 119 -2.07 -20.83 -1.33
C THR A 119 -0.95 -19.79 -1.29
N PRO A 120 0.17 -19.98 -2.01
CA PRO A 120 1.21 -18.94 -2.08
C PRO A 120 0.66 -17.65 -2.67
N VAL A 121 1.08 -16.51 -2.11
CA VAL A 121 0.75 -15.19 -2.63
C VAL A 121 1.98 -14.33 -2.84
N PHE A 122 1.88 -13.39 -3.78
CA PHE A 122 2.78 -12.26 -3.91
C PHE A 122 1.95 -10.99 -3.92
N VAL A 123 2.25 -10.09 -2.98
CA VAL A 123 1.56 -8.80 -2.87
C VAL A 123 2.49 -7.69 -3.30
N ARG A 124 1.97 -6.74 -4.07
CA ARG A 124 2.65 -5.49 -4.37
C ARG A 124 1.81 -4.30 -3.92
N PHE A 125 2.35 -3.53 -2.98
CA PHE A 125 1.84 -2.22 -2.60
C PHE A 125 2.51 -1.14 -3.44
N SER A 126 1.78 -0.04 -3.71
CA SER A 126 2.31 1.06 -4.53
C SER A 126 1.57 2.36 -4.27
N THR A 127 2.22 3.50 -4.50
CA THR A 127 1.51 4.75 -4.79
C THR A 127 0.93 4.70 -6.21
N VAL A 128 0.12 5.68 -6.61
CA VAL A 128 -0.52 5.69 -7.94
C VAL A 128 0.16 6.69 -8.88
N GLN A 129 0.31 7.94 -8.43
CA GLN A 129 0.63 9.07 -9.30
C GLN A 129 2.12 9.21 -9.60
N GLY A 130 2.96 9.06 -8.60
CA GLY A 130 4.38 9.38 -8.67
C GLY A 130 5.21 8.39 -9.48
N PRO A 131 6.34 8.86 -10.06
CA PRO A 131 7.31 7.98 -10.70
C PRO A 131 7.99 7.08 -9.66
N ARG A 132 8.76 6.10 -10.13
CA ARG A 132 9.48 5.14 -9.28
C ARG A 132 10.34 5.80 -8.19
N GLY A 133 10.91 6.97 -8.47
CA GLY A 133 11.77 7.73 -7.55
C GLY A 133 11.04 8.67 -6.60
N SER A 134 9.71 8.74 -6.62
CA SER A 134 8.93 9.56 -5.69
C SER A 134 8.96 9.01 -4.26
N ALA A 135 8.47 9.80 -3.28
CA ALA A 135 8.41 9.37 -1.88
C ALA A 135 7.20 8.48 -1.60
N ASP A 136 7.30 7.63 -0.57
CA ASP A 136 6.22 6.73 -0.14
C ASP A 136 5.06 7.45 0.55
N THR A 137 5.34 8.53 1.29
CA THR A 137 4.36 9.19 2.18
C THR A 137 3.62 10.37 1.55
N VAL A 138 3.68 10.50 0.22
CA VAL A 138 2.86 11.47 -0.51
C VAL A 138 1.37 11.15 -0.33
N ARG A 139 0.52 12.19 -0.38
CA ARG A 139 -0.94 12.02 -0.44
C ARG A 139 -1.30 11.37 -1.77
N ASP A 140 -1.80 10.15 -1.70
CA ASP A 140 -2.16 9.35 -2.87
C ASP A 140 -3.00 8.14 -2.44
N ILE A 141 -3.73 7.54 -3.34
CA ILE A 141 -4.30 6.20 -3.18
C ILE A 141 -3.16 5.18 -3.20
N ARG A 142 -3.28 4.09 -2.45
CA ARG A 142 -2.32 2.98 -2.46
C ARG A 142 -2.87 1.79 -3.21
N GLY A 143 -2.12 1.31 -4.20
CA GLY A 143 -2.39 0.03 -4.84
C GLY A 143 -2.10 -1.12 -3.89
N PHE A 144 -2.93 -2.16 -3.94
CA PHE A 144 -2.85 -3.38 -3.13
C PHE A 144 -3.10 -4.58 -4.05
N ALA A 145 -2.15 -4.91 -4.91
CA ALA A 145 -2.30 -5.99 -5.87
C ALA A 145 -1.80 -7.32 -5.28
N THR A 146 -2.67 -8.32 -5.25
CA THR A 146 -2.38 -9.66 -4.73
C THR A 146 -2.47 -10.67 -5.88
N LYS A 147 -1.41 -11.42 -6.12
CA LYS A 147 -1.36 -12.58 -7.00
C LYS A 147 -1.42 -13.85 -6.16
N PHE A 148 -2.46 -14.66 -6.37
CA PHE A 148 -2.60 -15.98 -5.77
C PHE A 148 -2.10 -17.02 -6.78
N TYR A 149 -1.14 -17.83 -6.36
CA TYR A 149 -0.64 -18.95 -7.17
C TYR A 149 -1.42 -20.20 -6.79
N THR A 150 -2.60 -20.36 -7.36
CA THR A 150 -3.50 -21.48 -7.04
C THR A 150 -3.14 -22.74 -7.82
N GLU A 151 -3.71 -23.87 -7.43
CA GLU A 151 -3.56 -25.12 -8.17
C GLU A 151 -4.36 -25.16 -9.48
N GLU A 152 -5.29 -24.20 -9.66
CA GLU A 152 -6.16 -24.07 -10.84
C GLU A 152 -5.69 -22.95 -11.80
N GLY A 153 -4.64 -22.23 -11.45
CA GLY A 153 -4.12 -21.09 -12.21
C GLY A 153 -3.75 -19.91 -11.31
N ASN A 154 -3.31 -18.80 -11.90
CA ASN A 154 -3.12 -17.56 -11.16
C ASN A 154 -4.46 -16.82 -11.04
N PHE A 155 -4.78 -16.36 -9.83
CA PHE A 155 -5.84 -15.38 -9.60
C PHE A 155 -5.22 -14.07 -9.15
N ASP A 156 -5.60 -12.94 -9.74
CA ASP A 156 -5.09 -11.62 -9.37
C ASP A 156 -6.20 -10.71 -8.85
N LEU A 157 -6.17 -10.39 -7.56
CA LEU A 157 -7.01 -9.35 -6.98
C LEU A 157 -6.25 -8.02 -6.98
N VAL A 158 -6.52 -7.19 -7.98
CA VAL A 158 -5.82 -5.91 -8.20
C VAL A 158 -6.58 -4.79 -7.52
N ALA A 159 -6.41 -4.70 -6.21
CA ALA A 159 -7.11 -3.83 -5.28
C ALA A 159 -6.41 -2.48 -5.04
N ASN A 160 -7.10 -1.56 -4.38
CA ASN A 160 -6.60 -0.30 -3.85
C ASN A 160 -7.04 -0.12 -2.39
N ASP A 161 -6.43 0.84 -1.67
CA ASP A 161 -6.84 1.22 -0.31
C ASP A 161 -8.07 2.18 -0.29
N ALA A 162 -8.64 2.47 -1.45
CA ALA A 162 -9.94 3.11 -1.61
C ALA A 162 -10.91 2.16 -2.33
N PRO A 163 -12.17 2.04 -1.87
CA PRO A 163 -13.16 1.13 -2.45
C PRO A 163 -13.79 1.66 -3.74
N VAL A 164 -13.45 2.87 -4.15
CA VAL A 164 -14.00 3.58 -5.29
C VAL A 164 -12.91 4.12 -6.20
N PHE A 165 -13.27 4.41 -7.45
CA PHE A 165 -12.35 4.97 -8.42
C PHE A 165 -12.86 6.32 -8.94
N PHE A 166 -12.00 7.09 -9.61
CA PHE A 166 -12.25 8.47 -10.06
C PHE A 166 -13.16 8.57 -11.29
N ILE A 167 -13.36 7.48 -12.01
CA ILE A 167 -14.12 7.44 -13.25
C ILE A 167 -15.02 6.20 -13.29
N GLN A 168 -16.14 6.31 -13.97
CA GLN A 168 -17.12 5.24 -14.14
C GLN A 168 -16.87 4.37 -15.38
N ASP A 169 -16.11 4.87 -16.35
CA ASP A 169 -15.87 4.22 -17.63
C ASP A 169 -14.39 4.34 -18.02
N GLY A 170 -13.79 3.23 -18.45
CA GLY A 170 -12.38 3.17 -18.83
C GLY A 170 -11.97 4.08 -19.99
N ILE A 171 -12.94 4.58 -20.79
CA ILE A 171 -12.67 5.55 -21.87
C ILE A 171 -12.02 6.84 -21.34
N LYS A 172 -12.30 7.22 -20.09
CA LYS A 172 -11.73 8.41 -19.43
C LYS A 172 -10.37 8.16 -18.78
N PHE A 173 -9.89 6.91 -18.70
CA PHE A 173 -8.68 6.59 -17.97
C PHE A 173 -7.44 7.32 -18.49
N PRO A 174 -7.17 7.39 -19.81
CA PRO A 174 -6.04 8.15 -20.32
C PRO A 174 -6.08 9.64 -19.96
N ASP A 175 -7.26 10.29 -20.08
CA ASP A 175 -7.43 11.70 -19.76
C ASP A 175 -7.23 11.96 -18.25
N PHE A 176 -7.80 11.11 -17.41
CA PHE A 176 -7.57 11.18 -15.96
C PHE A 176 -6.09 11.03 -15.62
N VAL A 177 -5.40 10.06 -16.21
CA VAL A 177 -3.97 9.85 -15.95
C VAL A 177 -3.14 11.05 -16.43
N HIS A 178 -3.44 11.63 -17.59
CA HIS A 178 -2.78 12.85 -18.05
C HIS A 178 -3.01 14.02 -17.10
N ALA A 179 -4.20 14.15 -16.52
CA ALA A 179 -4.51 15.22 -15.56
C ALA A 179 -3.76 15.08 -14.23
N VAL A 180 -3.49 13.85 -13.75
CA VAL A 180 -2.78 13.62 -12.48
C VAL A 180 -1.25 13.55 -12.64
N LYS A 181 -0.73 13.36 -13.86
CA LYS A 181 0.71 13.35 -14.14
C LYS A 181 1.27 14.77 -14.23
N PRO A 182 2.60 14.93 -14.20
CA PRO A 182 3.25 16.21 -14.44
C PRO A 182 2.77 16.88 -15.72
N GLU A 183 2.75 18.21 -15.74
CA GLU A 183 2.40 18.97 -16.93
C GLU A 183 3.37 18.67 -18.07
N PRO A 184 2.90 18.48 -19.31
CA PRO A 184 3.76 18.10 -20.44
C PRO A 184 4.85 19.11 -20.75
N GLN A 185 4.63 20.39 -20.41
CA GLN A 185 5.54 21.47 -20.68
C GLN A 185 6.71 21.53 -19.70
N THR A 186 6.47 21.20 -18.43
CA THR A 186 7.41 21.48 -17.33
C THR A 186 7.88 20.24 -16.58
N GLU A 187 7.21 19.11 -16.74
CA GLU A 187 7.38 17.91 -15.90
C GLU A 187 7.13 18.20 -14.40
N ILE A 188 6.33 19.21 -14.04
CA ILE A 188 5.96 19.61 -12.69
C ILE A 188 4.44 19.48 -12.52
N PRO A 189 3.96 19.05 -11.35
CA PRO A 189 4.65 18.51 -10.17
C PRO A 189 4.93 17.01 -10.30
N THR A 190 5.93 16.51 -9.59
CA THR A 190 6.25 15.09 -9.55
C THR A 190 5.50 14.39 -8.42
N GLY A 191 4.43 13.68 -8.73
CA GLY A 191 3.71 12.84 -7.77
C GLY A 191 2.92 13.62 -6.71
N ALA A 192 2.24 14.71 -7.10
CA ALA A 192 1.38 15.49 -6.23
C ALA A 192 0.07 15.84 -6.94
N SER A 193 -1.05 15.85 -6.19
CA SER A 193 -2.37 16.28 -6.66
C SER A 193 -2.61 17.78 -6.50
N ALA A 194 -1.68 18.51 -5.90
CA ALA A 194 -1.79 19.95 -5.64
C ALA A 194 -1.43 20.79 -6.89
N HIS A 195 -2.14 20.61 -8.00
CA HIS A 195 -1.89 21.38 -9.23
C HIS A 195 -3.14 21.53 -10.10
N ASP A 196 -3.08 22.49 -11.01
CA ASP A 196 -4.22 22.92 -11.82
C ASP A 196 -4.87 21.82 -12.65
N THR A 197 -4.08 20.98 -13.33
CA THR A 197 -4.63 19.98 -14.26
C THR A 197 -5.44 18.90 -13.55
N PHE A 198 -4.99 18.45 -12.38
CA PHE A 198 -5.77 17.51 -11.56
C PHE A 198 -7.11 18.10 -11.14
N TRP A 199 -7.08 19.30 -10.53
CA TRP A 199 -8.29 19.96 -10.02
C TRP A 199 -9.22 20.46 -11.12
N ASP A 200 -8.65 20.82 -12.29
CA ASP A 200 -9.48 21.13 -13.47
C ASP A 200 -10.29 19.93 -13.92
N PHE A 201 -9.62 18.77 -14.09
CA PHE A 201 -10.28 17.54 -14.49
C PHE A 201 -11.36 17.10 -13.49
N VAL A 202 -11.01 16.96 -12.20
CA VAL A 202 -11.95 16.41 -11.22
C VAL A 202 -13.15 17.32 -10.97
N SER A 203 -12.99 18.64 -11.02
CA SER A 203 -14.08 19.59 -10.89
C SER A 203 -15.01 19.65 -12.11
N LEU A 204 -14.55 19.20 -13.29
CA LEU A 204 -15.35 19.05 -14.51
C LEU A 204 -15.97 17.65 -14.65
N VAL A 205 -15.50 16.68 -13.86
CA VAL A 205 -15.93 15.28 -13.91
C VAL A 205 -16.48 14.87 -12.53
N PRO A 206 -17.76 15.22 -12.23
CA PRO A 206 -18.31 15.08 -10.88
C PRO A 206 -18.37 13.65 -10.36
N GLU A 207 -18.34 12.64 -11.24
CA GLU A 207 -18.21 11.22 -10.84
C GLU A 207 -16.94 10.93 -10.02
N SER A 208 -15.92 11.80 -10.09
CA SER A 208 -14.68 11.69 -9.34
C SER A 208 -14.81 12.11 -7.87
N ALA A 209 -15.85 12.82 -7.50
CA ALA A 209 -16.02 13.45 -6.19
C ALA A 209 -15.83 12.47 -5.02
N HIS A 210 -16.36 11.25 -5.14
CA HIS A 210 -16.23 10.25 -4.08
C HIS A 210 -14.77 9.78 -3.90
N ALA A 211 -14.08 9.46 -4.99
CA ALA A 211 -12.68 9.03 -4.93
C ALA A 211 -11.74 10.16 -4.49
N VAL A 212 -12.02 11.42 -4.88
CA VAL A 212 -11.28 12.60 -4.39
C VAL A 212 -11.47 12.75 -2.89
N MET A 213 -12.68 12.56 -2.36
CA MET A 213 -12.94 12.60 -0.91
C MET A 213 -12.11 11.56 -0.16
N TRP A 214 -12.01 10.33 -0.67
CA TRP A 214 -11.14 9.29 -0.12
C TRP A 214 -9.66 9.69 -0.16
N ALA A 215 -9.19 10.27 -1.25
CA ALA A 215 -7.81 10.72 -1.39
C ALA A 215 -7.48 11.91 -0.44
N MET A 216 -8.45 12.79 -0.18
CA MET A 216 -8.29 13.91 0.75
C MET A 216 -8.45 13.51 2.22
N SER A 217 -8.99 12.32 2.51
CA SER A 217 -9.07 11.79 3.87
C SER A 217 -7.72 11.26 4.38
N ASP A 218 -7.70 10.81 5.61
CA ASP A 218 -6.55 10.16 6.26
C ASP A 218 -6.07 8.90 5.52
N ARG A 219 -6.94 8.28 4.73
CA ARG A 219 -6.60 7.11 3.90
C ARG A 219 -5.58 7.45 2.81
N GLY A 220 -5.50 8.71 2.39
CA GLY A 220 -4.49 9.20 1.45
C GLY A 220 -3.07 9.33 2.06
N ILE A 221 -2.92 9.27 3.37
CA ILE A 221 -1.64 9.41 4.09
C ILE A 221 -1.47 8.35 5.18
N PRO A 222 -1.50 7.05 4.83
CA PRO A 222 -1.39 5.97 5.80
C PRO A 222 -0.06 6.02 6.55
N ARG A 223 -0.07 5.57 7.83
CA ARG A 223 1.15 5.48 8.65
C ARG A 223 2.18 4.52 8.02
N ASN A 224 1.72 3.39 7.55
CA ASN A 224 2.52 2.40 6.84
C ASN A 224 1.63 1.47 5.99
N LEU A 225 2.23 0.60 5.18
CA LEU A 225 1.50 -0.31 4.30
C LEU A 225 0.82 -1.47 5.04
N ARG A 226 1.22 -1.75 6.27
CA ARG A 226 0.60 -2.79 7.10
C ARG A 226 -0.74 -2.36 7.70
N ALA A 227 -0.98 -1.04 7.76
CA ALA A 227 -2.15 -0.42 8.38
C ALA A 227 -3.13 0.15 7.34
N ILE A 228 -3.23 -0.45 6.16
CA ILE A 228 -4.20 -0.08 5.12
C ILE A 228 -5.19 -1.20 4.86
N GLN A 229 -6.43 -0.82 4.52
CA GLN A 229 -7.40 -1.74 3.89
C GLN A 229 -7.07 -1.93 2.42
N GLY A 230 -7.65 -2.94 1.80
CA GLY A 230 -7.61 -3.14 0.36
C GLY A 230 -9.01 -3.47 -0.16
N PHE A 231 -9.36 -2.90 -1.31
CA PHE A 231 -10.70 -3.07 -1.89
C PHE A 231 -10.59 -3.47 -3.34
N GLY A 232 -11.37 -4.49 -3.73
CA GLY A 232 -11.44 -4.93 -5.13
C GLY A 232 -12.05 -3.90 -6.07
N VAL A 233 -12.67 -2.85 -5.54
CA VAL A 233 -13.41 -1.76 -6.22
C VAL A 233 -14.66 -2.27 -6.94
N HIS A 234 -14.47 -3.15 -7.93
CA HIS A 234 -15.54 -3.69 -8.78
C HIS A 234 -16.43 -4.71 -8.07
N SER A 235 -17.62 -4.89 -8.60
CA SER A 235 -18.39 -6.09 -8.35
C SER A 235 -17.88 -7.21 -9.26
N PHE A 236 -17.60 -8.37 -8.66
CA PHE A 236 -17.25 -9.61 -9.35
C PHE A 236 -18.37 -10.63 -9.14
N ARG A 237 -18.30 -11.77 -9.82
CA ARG A 237 -19.18 -12.92 -9.59
C ARG A 237 -18.42 -14.02 -8.86
N LEU A 238 -19.04 -14.61 -7.86
CA LEU A 238 -18.67 -15.92 -7.34
C LEU A 238 -19.71 -16.94 -7.80
N ILE A 239 -19.25 -18.10 -8.26
CA ILE A 239 -20.08 -19.14 -8.87
C ILE A 239 -19.82 -20.45 -8.13
N ASN A 240 -20.86 -21.02 -7.52
CA ASN A 240 -20.76 -22.27 -6.79
C ASN A 240 -20.84 -23.52 -7.68
N ALA A 241 -20.77 -24.70 -7.06
CA ALA A 241 -20.79 -25.99 -7.77
C ALA A 241 -22.12 -26.24 -8.51
N GLU A 242 -23.23 -25.64 -8.06
CA GLU A 242 -24.54 -25.72 -8.70
C GLU A 242 -24.71 -24.67 -9.83
N ASN A 243 -23.62 -23.99 -10.21
CA ASN A 243 -23.61 -22.92 -11.20
C ASN A 243 -24.52 -21.72 -10.84
N LYS A 244 -24.74 -21.49 -9.55
CA LYS A 244 -25.42 -20.31 -9.03
C LYS A 244 -24.43 -19.22 -8.77
N ALA A 245 -24.66 -18.01 -9.33
CA ALA A 245 -23.83 -16.85 -9.16
C ALA A 245 -24.37 -15.89 -8.09
N VAL A 246 -23.45 -15.13 -7.49
CA VAL A 246 -23.73 -13.98 -6.65
C VAL A 246 -22.75 -12.86 -6.99
N PHE A 247 -23.17 -11.61 -6.83
CA PHE A 247 -22.24 -10.47 -6.88
C PHE A 247 -21.47 -10.37 -5.59
N VAL A 248 -20.19 -10.03 -5.71
CA VAL A 248 -19.34 -9.80 -4.54
C VAL A 248 -18.44 -8.57 -4.70
N LYS A 249 -18.21 -7.86 -3.60
CA LYS A 249 -17.11 -6.90 -3.46
C LYS A 249 -16.10 -7.45 -2.44
N PHE A 250 -14.82 -7.44 -2.82
CA PHE A 250 -13.72 -7.96 -1.98
C PHE A 250 -13.14 -6.87 -1.10
N HIS A 251 -12.88 -7.21 0.17
CA HIS A 251 -12.33 -6.34 1.20
C HIS A 251 -11.15 -7.00 1.92
N TRP A 252 -9.99 -6.35 1.94
CA TRP A 252 -8.88 -6.69 2.83
C TRP A 252 -8.94 -5.81 4.08
N THR A 253 -9.04 -6.41 5.25
CA THR A 253 -9.03 -5.72 6.54
C THR A 253 -7.77 -6.08 7.31
N PRO A 254 -6.89 -5.10 7.67
CA PRO A 254 -5.65 -5.40 8.38
C PRO A 254 -5.93 -5.78 9.83
N LYS A 255 -5.33 -6.87 10.32
CA LYS A 255 -5.40 -7.26 11.74
C LYS A 255 -4.65 -6.28 12.65
N GLN A 256 -3.67 -5.55 12.10
CA GLN A 256 -2.90 -4.52 12.80
C GLN A 256 -3.69 -3.22 13.04
N GLY A 257 -4.96 -3.17 12.59
CA GLY A 257 -5.79 -1.96 12.60
C GLY A 257 -5.36 -0.92 11.56
N LEU A 258 -6.11 0.17 11.49
CA LEU A 258 -5.78 1.30 10.63
C LEU A 258 -4.96 2.35 11.40
N ALA A 259 -4.08 3.04 10.69
CA ALA A 259 -3.29 4.13 11.24
C ALA A 259 -2.87 5.09 10.12
N GLN A 260 -2.89 6.39 10.42
CA GLN A 260 -2.55 7.47 9.50
C GLN A 260 -1.38 8.31 10.03
N LEU A 261 -0.79 9.08 9.14
CA LEU A 261 0.11 10.18 9.49
C LEU A 261 -0.71 11.46 9.71
N VAL A 262 -0.16 12.45 10.39
CA VAL A 262 -0.62 13.83 10.25
C VAL A 262 0.11 14.48 9.06
N TRP A 263 -0.48 15.51 8.44
CA TRP A 263 0.04 16.02 7.17
C TRP A 263 1.47 16.56 7.27
N ASP A 264 1.80 17.33 8.31
CA ASP A 264 3.17 17.81 8.55
C ASP A 264 4.18 16.66 8.69
N GLU A 265 3.81 15.60 9.39
CA GLU A 265 4.62 14.38 9.53
C GLU A 265 4.85 13.69 8.18
N ALA A 266 3.80 13.56 7.35
CA ALA A 266 3.88 12.95 6.03
C ALA A 266 4.85 13.71 5.10
N GLN A 267 4.78 15.04 5.10
CA GLN A 267 5.69 15.91 4.33
C GLN A 267 7.14 15.81 4.80
N LYS A 268 7.36 15.80 6.12
CA LYS A 268 8.70 15.67 6.71
C LYS A 268 9.30 14.29 6.42
N LEU A 269 8.51 13.21 6.50
CA LEU A 269 8.95 11.85 6.13
C LEU A 269 9.30 11.77 4.66
N ALA A 270 8.51 12.34 3.76
CA ALA A 270 8.80 12.37 2.33
C ALA A 270 10.19 12.96 2.02
N GLY A 271 10.63 13.94 2.82
CA GLY A 271 11.94 14.57 2.68
C GLY A 271 13.08 13.86 3.40
N LYS A 272 12.83 13.32 4.60
CA LYS A 272 13.87 12.71 5.44
C LYS A 272 14.07 11.22 5.19
N ASP A 273 13.02 10.48 4.89
CA ASP A 273 13.06 9.06 4.52
C ASP A 273 12.01 8.76 3.44
N PRO A 274 12.30 9.04 2.18
CA PRO A 274 11.36 8.78 1.08
C PRO A 274 10.99 7.29 0.94
N ASP A 275 11.74 6.37 1.52
CA ASP A 275 11.53 4.92 1.51
C ASP A 275 10.83 4.41 2.79
N PHE A 276 10.19 5.27 3.56
CA PHE A 276 9.67 4.96 4.89
C PHE A 276 8.71 3.76 4.91
N HIS A 277 7.72 3.72 4.04
CA HIS A 277 6.77 2.58 3.96
C HIS A 277 7.44 1.29 3.48
N ARG A 278 8.34 1.42 2.51
CA ARG A 278 9.12 0.28 2.00
C ARG A 278 9.98 -0.34 3.10
N ARG A 279 10.67 0.52 3.87
CA ARG A 279 11.52 0.11 5.00
C ARG A 279 10.70 -0.54 6.10
N ASP A 280 9.57 0.05 6.49
CA ASP A 280 8.68 -0.49 7.54
C ASP A 280 8.20 -1.90 7.20
N LEU A 281 7.71 -2.13 5.99
CA LEU A 281 7.26 -3.46 5.56
C LEU A 281 8.39 -4.49 5.58
N TYR A 282 9.56 -4.11 5.04
CA TYR A 282 10.72 -4.99 5.00
C TYR A 282 11.19 -5.37 6.42
N GLU A 283 11.32 -4.39 7.32
CA GLU A 283 11.80 -4.60 8.69
C GLU A 283 10.78 -5.41 9.52
N ALA A 284 9.49 -5.16 9.36
CA ALA A 284 8.45 -5.93 10.04
C ALA A 284 8.53 -7.42 9.68
N ILE A 285 8.65 -7.74 8.39
CA ILE A 285 8.79 -9.12 7.93
C ILE A 285 10.13 -9.72 8.40
N ALA A 286 11.24 -8.99 8.30
CA ALA A 286 12.55 -9.45 8.70
C ALA A 286 12.67 -9.72 10.20
N SER A 287 11.90 -9.03 11.03
CA SER A 287 11.85 -9.23 12.49
C SER A 287 10.85 -10.30 12.94
N GLY A 288 10.10 -10.92 11.99
CA GLY A 288 9.09 -11.93 12.29
C GLY A 288 7.72 -11.35 12.69
N ASN A 289 7.55 -10.02 12.66
CA ASN A 289 6.26 -9.35 12.87
C ASN A 289 5.47 -9.34 11.56
N TYR A 290 4.98 -10.50 11.16
CA TYR A 290 4.32 -10.71 9.87
C TYR A 290 2.99 -9.96 9.79
N PRO A 291 2.81 -9.04 8.83
CA PRO A 291 1.53 -8.39 8.64
C PRO A 291 0.47 -9.36 8.11
N GLU A 292 -0.75 -9.19 8.61
CA GLU A 292 -1.89 -10.07 8.32
C GLU A 292 -3.12 -9.27 7.93
N TRP A 293 -3.85 -9.77 6.93
CA TRP A 293 -5.15 -9.23 6.50
C TRP A 293 -6.18 -10.34 6.43
N GLU A 294 -7.39 -10.00 6.83
CA GLU A 294 -8.56 -10.83 6.59
C GLU A 294 -9.21 -10.46 5.25
N LEU A 295 -9.44 -11.44 4.39
CA LEU A 295 -10.22 -11.27 3.16
C LEU A 295 -11.69 -11.50 3.49
N GLY A 296 -12.51 -10.50 3.22
CA GLY A 296 -13.96 -10.60 3.33
C GLY A 296 -14.65 -10.26 2.01
N VAL A 297 -15.91 -10.63 1.93
CA VAL A 297 -16.80 -10.30 0.80
C VAL A 297 -18.12 -9.74 1.29
N GLN A 298 -18.62 -8.74 0.58
CA GLN A 298 -20.02 -8.36 0.61
C GLN A 298 -20.74 -9.16 -0.49
N VAL A 299 -21.79 -9.89 -0.13
CA VAL A 299 -22.49 -10.81 -1.04
C VAL A 299 -23.87 -10.27 -1.36
N VAL A 300 -24.16 -10.09 -2.65
CA VAL A 300 -25.47 -9.66 -3.14
C VAL A 300 -26.01 -10.71 -4.10
N PRO A 301 -27.20 -11.28 -3.85
CA PRO A 301 -27.87 -12.18 -4.79
C PRO A 301 -28.14 -11.48 -6.13
N GLU A 302 -28.14 -12.22 -7.24
CA GLU A 302 -28.37 -11.62 -8.57
C GLU A 302 -29.73 -10.95 -8.68
N GLU A 303 -30.77 -11.50 -8.05
CA GLU A 303 -32.11 -10.92 -7.99
C GLU A 303 -32.18 -9.56 -7.28
N ASP A 304 -31.19 -9.23 -6.47
CA ASP A 304 -31.06 -7.99 -5.71
C ASP A 304 -30.21 -6.92 -6.42
N GLU A 305 -29.76 -7.15 -7.66
CA GLU A 305 -28.89 -6.24 -8.42
C GLU A 305 -29.37 -4.78 -8.43
N MET A 306 -30.66 -4.58 -8.64
CA MET A 306 -31.29 -3.24 -8.72
C MET A 306 -32.06 -2.85 -7.45
N LYS A 307 -31.73 -3.46 -6.31
CA LYS A 307 -32.46 -3.25 -5.05
C LYS A 307 -32.08 -1.95 -4.33
N TYR A 308 -30.89 -1.47 -4.57
CA TYR A 308 -30.31 -0.31 -3.89
C TYR A 308 -30.59 0.97 -4.67
N ASP A 309 -30.43 2.11 -4.02
CA ASP A 309 -30.51 3.45 -4.63
C ASP A 309 -29.22 3.85 -5.39
N PHE A 310 -28.31 2.91 -5.56
CA PHE A 310 -27.09 3.02 -6.38
C PHE A 310 -26.90 1.73 -7.19
N ASP A 311 -26.18 1.85 -8.29
CA ASP A 311 -25.86 0.71 -9.17
C ASP A 311 -24.62 -0.05 -8.66
N LEU A 312 -24.72 -1.37 -8.53
CA LEU A 312 -23.62 -2.25 -8.11
C LEU A 312 -22.44 -2.28 -9.09
N LEU A 313 -22.70 -1.93 -10.35
CA LEU A 313 -21.70 -1.89 -11.42
C LEU A 313 -21.02 -0.53 -11.56
N ASP A 314 -21.41 0.45 -10.75
CA ASP A 314 -20.76 1.76 -10.70
C ASP A 314 -19.51 1.70 -9.80
N PRO A 315 -18.29 1.81 -10.37
CA PRO A 315 -17.05 1.73 -9.60
C PRO A 315 -16.80 2.94 -8.70
N THR A 316 -17.69 3.93 -8.70
CA THR A 316 -17.64 5.07 -7.77
C THR A 316 -18.51 4.87 -6.53
N LYS A 317 -19.15 3.71 -6.41
CA LYS A 317 -20.10 3.40 -5.32
C LYS A 317 -19.57 2.30 -4.40
N ILE A 318 -19.86 2.48 -3.11
CA ILE A 318 -19.68 1.45 -2.08
C ILE A 318 -21.03 0.83 -1.74
N ILE A 319 -21.00 -0.34 -1.11
CA ILE A 319 -22.14 -0.90 -0.40
C ILE A 319 -21.88 -0.65 1.09
N PRO A 320 -22.64 0.22 1.78
CA PRO A 320 -22.49 0.39 3.23
C PRO A 320 -22.65 -0.96 3.98
N GLU A 321 -21.80 -1.22 4.96
CA GLU A 321 -21.82 -2.49 5.70
C GLU A 321 -23.14 -2.72 6.46
N GLU A 322 -23.88 -1.66 6.75
CA GLU A 322 -25.21 -1.71 7.35
C GLU A 322 -26.27 -2.27 6.39
N LEU A 323 -26.04 -2.22 5.09
CA LEU A 323 -26.90 -2.84 4.10
C LEU A 323 -26.49 -4.27 3.77
N VAL A 324 -25.18 -4.47 3.57
CA VAL A 324 -24.60 -5.79 3.32
C VAL A 324 -23.29 -5.91 4.11
N PRO A 325 -23.27 -6.70 5.18
CA PRO A 325 -22.09 -6.86 6.00
C PRO A 325 -20.97 -7.57 5.23
N VAL A 326 -19.72 -7.27 5.59
CA VAL A 326 -18.54 -7.98 5.09
C VAL A 326 -18.44 -9.33 5.81
N THR A 327 -18.47 -10.42 5.06
CA THR A 327 -18.30 -11.78 5.59
C THR A 327 -16.87 -12.24 5.35
N PRO A 328 -16.10 -12.58 6.41
CA PRO A 328 -14.75 -13.11 6.25
C PRO A 328 -14.74 -14.47 5.52
N ILE A 329 -13.82 -14.61 4.55
CA ILE A 329 -13.67 -15.84 3.74
C ILE A 329 -12.26 -16.44 3.80
N GLY A 330 -11.28 -15.74 4.40
CA GLY A 330 -9.93 -16.23 4.56
C GLY A 330 -8.99 -15.19 5.11
N ARG A 331 -7.72 -15.56 5.28
CA ARG A 331 -6.67 -14.67 5.76
C ARG A 331 -5.40 -14.76 4.91
N MET A 332 -4.67 -13.67 4.83
CA MET A 332 -3.36 -13.59 4.19
C MET A 332 -2.32 -13.13 5.20
N VAL A 333 -1.16 -13.79 5.17
CA VAL A 333 0.01 -13.44 5.97
C VAL A 333 1.19 -13.20 5.03
N LEU A 334 1.87 -12.06 5.17
CA LEU A 334 3.12 -11.78 4.45
C LEU A 334 4.31 -12.11 5.37
N ASN A 335 5.04 -13.17 5.04
CA ASN A 335 6.06 -13.75 5.91
C ASN A 335 7.46 -13.85 5.29
N ARG A 336 7.63 -13.31 4.06
CA ARG A 336 8.92 -13.36 3.39
C ARG A 336 9.15 -12.12 2.51
N ASN A 337 10.28 -11.47 2.68
CA ASN A 337 10.77 -10.42 1.80
C ASN A 337 11.23 -10.97 0.45
N VAL A 338 11.27 -10.10 -0.57
CA VAL A 338 11.88 -10.45 -1.86
C VAL A 338 13.39 -10.61 -1.71
N ASP A 339 13.97 -11.55 -2.46
CA ASP A 339 15.42 -11.71 -2.54
C ASP A 339 16.05 -10.78 -3.58
N TYR A 340 15.29 -10.46 -4.65
CA TYR A 340 15.77 -9.61 -5.73
C TYR A 340 14.65 -8.69 -6.25
N PHE A 341 14.73 -7.41 -5.91
CA PHE A 341 13.69 -6.42 -6.19
C PHE A 341 13.30 -6.37 -7.68
N PHE A 342 14.27 -6.31 -8.60
CA PHE A 342 13.96 -6.23 -10.02
C PHE A 342 13.27 -7.51 -10.53
N GLY A 343 13.84 -8.66 -10.22
CA GLY A 343 13.32 -9.95 -10.70
C GLY A 343 11.92 -10.29 -10.18
N GLU A 344 11.60 -9.84 -8.97
CA GLU A 344 10.35 -10.19 -8.29
C GLU A 344 9.36 -9.02 -8.29
N THR A 345 9.73 -7.84 -7.77
CA THR A 345 8.82 -6.70 -7.63
C THR A 345 8.65 -5.90 -8.91
N GLU A 346 9.74 -5.66 -9.66
CA GLU A 346 9.66 -4.86 -10.88
C GLU A 346 9.04 -5.63 -12.05
N GLN A 347 9.37 -6.93 -12.18
CA GLN A 347 8.89 -7.77 -13.27
C GLN A 347 7.53 -8.44 -13.03
N VAL A 348 6.95 -8.35 -11.82
CA VAL A 348 5.62 -8.92 -11.60
C VAL A 348 4.57 -8.21 -12.45
N ALA A 349 3.71 -9.02 -13.07
CA ALA A 349 2.60 -8.59 -13.90
C ALA A 349 1.28 -9.01 -13.26
N PHE A 350 0.40 -8.06 -12.97
CA PHE A 350 -0.94 -8.30 -12.50
C PHE A 350 -1.95 -8.03 -13.61
N CYS A 351 -3.06 -8.75 -13.60
CA CYS A 351 -4.20 -8.50 -14.49
C CYS A 351 -5.50 -8.94 -13.82
N PRO A 352 -6.52 -8.05 -13.67
CA PRO A 352 -7.83 -8.46 -13.18
C PRO A 352 -8.47 -9.58 -14.00
N GLY A 353 -8.01 -9.78 -15.25
CA GLY A 353 -8.44 -10.87 -16.12
C GLY A 353 -7.87 -12.24 -15.74
N HIS A 354 -6.93 -12.34 -14.81
CA HIS A 354 -6.46 -13.61 -14.28
C HIS A 354 -7.44 -14.11 -13.22
N ILE A 355 -8.32 -15.04 -13.62
CA ILE A 355 -9.33 -15.68 -12.77
C ILE A 355 -9.23 -17.19 -12.91
N VAL A 356 -9.86 -17.90 -11.99
CA VAL A 356 -9.94 -19.37 -11.95
C VAL A 356 -11.41 -19.81 -11.93
N PRO A 357 -11.73 -21.08 -12.20
CA PRO A 357 -13.10 -21.58 -12.12
C PRO A 357 -13.78 -21.22 -10.79
N GLY A 358 -15.01 -20.75 -10.84
CA GLY A 358 -15.74 -20.28 -9.65
C GLY A 358 -15.73 -18.76 -9.44
N LEU A 359 -15.01 -18.02 -10.30
CA LEU A 359 -15.08 -16.54 -10.39
C LEU A 359 -15.45 -16.12 -11.82
N ASP A 360 -16.10 -14.95 -11.96
CA ASP A 360 -16.30 -14.32 -13.27
C ASP A 360 -16.45 -12.80 -13.12
N PHE A 361 -16.51 -12.14 -14.25
CA PHE A 361 -16.60 -10.68 -14.38
C PHE A 361 -18.05 -10.20 -14.34
N THR A 362 -18.20 -8.90 -14.24
CA THR A 362 -19.46 -8.19 -14.41
C THR A 362 -19.39 -7.21 -15.57
N ASN A 363 -20.51 -6.56 -15.87
CA ASN A 363 -20.60 -5.53 -16.91
C ASN A 363 -20.14 -4.14 -16.44
N ASP A 364 -19.41 -4.02 -15.32
CA ASP A 364 -18.76 -2.79 -14.88
C ASP A 364 -17.85 -2.25 -16.01
N PRO A 365 -18.13 -1.04 -16.56
CA PRO A 365 -17.42 -0.53 -17.74
C PRO A 365 -15.93 -0.28 -17.48
N LEU A 366 -15.57 0.04 -16.24
CA LEU A 366 -14.17 0.23 -15.85
C LEU A 366 -13.47 -1.12 -15.71
N LEU A 367 -14.11 -2.12 -15.11
CA LEU A 367 -13.55 -3.49 -15.02
C LEU A 367 -13.26 -4.04 -16.42
N GLN A 368 -14.22 -3.94 -17.33
CA GLN A 368 -14.07 -4.43 -18.71
C GLN A 368 -12.86 -3.80 -19.43
N ALA A 369 -12.63 -2.50 -19.26
CA ALA A 369 -11.45 -1.84 -19.82
C ALA A 369 -10.14 -2.34 -19.17
N ARG A 370 -10.15 -2.64 -17.87
CA ARG A 370 -8.98 -3.18 -17.14
C ARG A 370 -8.57 -4.55 -17.62
N LEU A 371 -9.51 -5.41 -18.06
CA LEU A 371 -9.22 -6.76 -18.58
C LEU A 371 -8.29 -6.70 -19.80
N PHE A 372 -8.39 -5.67 -20.62
CA PHE A 372 -7.49 -5.44 -21.76
C PHE A 372 -6.21 -4.72 -21.36
N SER A 373 -6.34 -3.58 -20.67
CA SER A 373 -5.23 -2.64 -20.41
C SER A 373 -4.04 -3.28 -19.69
N TYR A 374 -4.30 -4.13 -18.70
CA TYR A 374 -3.22 -4.76 -17.90
C TYR A 374 -2.39 -5.76 -18.70
N THR A 375 -2.96 -6.42 -19.68
CA THR A 375 -2.21 -7.31 -20.58
C THR A 375 -1.45 -6.51 -21.64
N ASP A 376 -2.11 -5.52 -22.23
CA ASP A 376 -1.53 -4.68 -23.28
C ASP A 376 -0.25 -3.96 -22.81
N THR A 377 -0.28 -3.33 -21.64
CA THR A 377 0.90 -2.63 -21.11
C THR A 377 2.10 -3.55 -20.85
N GLN A 378 1.86 -4.83 -20.50
CA GLN A 378 2.96 -5.78 -20.25
C GLN A 378 3.74 -6.16 -21.52
N LEU A 379 3.12 -6.12 -22.71
CA LEU A 379 3.80 -6.44 -23.96
C LEU A 379 5.02 -5.57 -24.19
N SER A 380 4.91 -4.26 -23.98
CA SER A 380 6.04 -3.34 -24.11
C SER A 380 6.93 -3.32 -22.87
N ARG A 381 6.33 -3.29 -21.67
CA ARG A 381 7.08 -3.17 -20.41
C ARG A 381 7.95 -4.40 -20.11
N LEU A 382 7.48 -5.60 -20.41
CA LEU A 382 8.16 -6.87 -20.11
C LEU A 382 8.72 -7.57 -21.35
N GLY A 383 8.69 -6.93 -22.51
CA GLY A 383 9.44 -7.37 -23.70
C GLY A 383 8.77 -8.47 -24.50
N GLY A 384 7.44 -8.51 -24.57
CA GLY A 384 6.72 -9.40 -25.48
C GLY A 384 5.71 -10.33 -24.83
N PRO A 385 5.05 -11.22 -25.62
CA PRO A 385 3.90 -12.01 -25.16
C PRO A 385 4.25 -13.10 -24.14
N ASN A 386 5.52 -13.46 -24.00
CA ASN A 386 5.98 -14.50 -23.09
C ASN A 386 6.27 -13.99 -21.66
N PHE A 387 5.77 -12.82 -21.26
CA PHE A 387 5.98 -12.26 -19.92
C PHE A 387 5.44 -13.16 -18.80
N HIS A 388 4.47 -14.03 -19.07
CA HIS A 388 3.96 -15.03 -18.14
C HIS A 388 4.99 -16.13 -17.82
N GLN A 389 6.07 -16.28 -18.61
CA GLN A 389 7.17 -17.22 -18.35
C GLN A 389 8.27 -16.61 -17.45
N ILE A 390 8.23 -15.31 -17.17
CA ILE A 390 9.10 -14.69 -16.15
C ILE A 390 8.79 -15.37 -14.81
N PRO A 391 9.80 -15.82 -14.05
CA PRO A 391 9.60 -16.69 -12.89
C PRO A 391 8.54 -16.21 -11.90
N ILE A 392 8.50 -14.92 -11.58
CA ILE A 392 7.51 -14.37 -10.63
C ILE A 392 6.08 -14.44 -11.19
N ASN A 393 5.89 -14.40 -12.51
CA ASN A 393 4.57 -14.42 -13.16
C ASN A 393 4.08 -15.85 -13.45
N LYS A 394 4.98 -16.82 -13.46
CA LYS A 394 4.67 -18.20 -13.82
C LYS A 394 3.72 -18.84 -12.78
N PRO A 395 2.63 -19.52 -13.20
CA PRO A 395 1.78 -20.27 -12.29
C PRO A 395 2.56 -21.44 -11.65
N VAL A 396 2.13 -21.89 -10.48
CA VAL A 396 2.71 -23.05 -9.79
C VAL A 396 2.13 -24.37 -10.35
N CYS A 397 0.92 -24.31 -10.90
CA CYS A 397 0.35 -25.43 -11.65
C CYS A 397 0.97 -25.52 -13.06
N PRO A 398 0.98 -26.71 -13.68
CA PRO A 398 1.38 -26.86 -15.06
C PRO A 398 0.43 -26.09 -16.00
N PHE A 399 0.97 -25.47 -17.05
CA PHE A 399 0.15 -24.90 -18.11
C PHE A 399 0.58 -25.47 -19.48
N HIS A 400 -0.40 -25.77 -20.29
CA HIS A 400 -0.24 -26.35 -21.63
C HIS A 400 -1.18 -25.62 -22.60
N ASN A 401 -0.64 -25.09 -23.68
CA ASN A 401 -1.41 -24.43 -24.73
C ASN A 401 -0.66 -24.51 -26.07
N ASN A 402 -1.28 -23.98 -27.11
CA ASN A 402 -0.72 -23.93 -28.46
C ASN A 402 -0.06 -22.57 -28.78
N GLN A 403 0.21 -21.73 -27.79
CA GLN A 403 0.92 -20.48 -27.94
C GLN A 403 2.42 -20.76 -28.07
N ARG A 404 2.99 -20.38 -29.20
CA ARG A 404 4.37 -20.69 -29.57
C ARG A 404 5.12 -19.42 -29.95
N ASP A 405 6.44 -19.51 -29.93
CA ASP A 405 7.37 -18.49 -30.44
C ASP A 405 7.25 -17.13 -29.71
N GLY A 406 7.64 -16.05 -30.35
CA GLY A 406 7.67 -14.70 -29.79
C GLY A 406 8.91 -14.40 -28.94
N LEU A 407 9.10 -13.14 -28.59
CA LEU A 407 10.24 -12.67 -27.81
C LEU A 407 10.37 -13.39 -26.47
N HIS A 408 11.58 -13.82 -26.14
CA HIS A 408 11.96 -14.44 -24.89
C HIS A 408 11.21 -15.78 -24.59
N GLN A 409 10.81 -16.53 -25.61
CA GLN A 409 10.29 -17.88 -25.41
C GLN A 409 11.35 -18.74 -24.70
N ARG A 410 10.99 -19.31 -23.54
CA ARG A 410 11.90 -20.09 -22.67
C ARG A 410 11.60 -21.59 -22.67
N ILE A 411 10.42 -21.97 -23.13
CA ILE A 411 9.97 -23.36 -23.13
C ILE A 411 10.41 -23.99 -24.44
N VAL A 412 10.98 -25.21 -24.34
CA VAL A 412 11.26 -26.07 -25.48
C VAL A 412 10.05 -26.99 -25.65
N HIS A 413 9.19 -26.64 -26.58
CA HIS A 413 8.02 -27.44 -26.90
C HIS A 413 8.40 -28.67 -27.73
N THR A 414 7.81 -29.82 -27.42
CA THR A 414 7.94 -31.06 -28.17
C THR A 414 6.60 -31.41 -28.83
N GLY A 415 6.62 -32.25 -29.84
CA GLY A 415 5.45 -32.60 -30.64
C GLY A 415 5.40 -31.88 -31.97
N GLN A 416 4.53 -32.34 -32.86
CA GLN A 416 4.36 -31.83 -34.22
C GLN A 416 3.23 -30.82 -34.35
N ALA A 417 2.20 -30.94 -33.51
CA ALA A 417 1.03 -30.08 -33.54
C ALA A 417 1.19 -28.86 -32.60
N SER A 418 0.85 -27.68 -33.08
CA SER A 418 0.71 -26.44 -32.30
C SER A 418 -0.67 -25.81 -32.53
N TYR A 419 -1.67 -26.63 -32.70
CA TYR A 419 -3.06 -26.24 -32.98
C TYR A 419 -4.03 -27.32 -32.47
N GLU A 420 -5.25 -26.92 -32.22
CA GLU A 420 -6.36 -27.79 -31.81
C GLU A 420 -7.59 -27.43 -32.66
N PRO A 421 -8.36 -28.38 -33.12
CA PRO A 421 -8.17 -29.85 -32.98
C PRO A 421 -7.04 -30.38 -33.87
N ASN A 422 -6.36 -31.40 -33.40
CA ASN A 422 -5.34 -32.13 -34.18
C ASN A 422 -5.52 -33.64 -34.03
N SER A 423 -5.00 -34.40 -34.98
CA SER A 423 -4.94 -35.88 -34.94
C SER A 423 -3.51 -36.41 -34.96
N ILE A 424 -2.52 -35.50 -35.08
CA ILE A 424 -1.12 -35.88 -35.21
C ILE A 424 -0.52 -36.21 -33.84
N ASP A 425 -0.86 -35.44 -32.83
CA ASP A 425 -0.41 -35.62 -31.43
C ASP A 425 -1.56 -36.17 -30.56
N ASP A 426 -2.37 -37.11 -31.07
CA ASP A 426 -3.47 -37.78 -30.37
C ASP A 426 -4.46 -36.79 -29.68
N HIS A 427 -4.74 -35.66 -30.33
CA HIS A 427 -5.62 -34.59 -29.87
C HIS A 427 -5.12 -33.84 -28.60
N TRP A 428 -3.82 -33.85 -28.28
CA TRP A 428 -3.26 -33.11 -27.14
C TRP A 428 -2.56 -31.83 -27.57
N PRO A 429 -2.56 -30.77 -26.69
CA PRO A 429 -3.41 -30.65 -25.50
C PRO A 429 -4.88 -30.46 -25.86
N ALA A 430 -5.78 -31.09 -25.12
CA ALA A 430 -7.22 -31.09 -25.37
C ALA A 430 -7.97 -30.17 -24.41
N GLU A 431 -9.21 -29.77 -24.79
CA GLU A 431 -10.12 -29.04 -23.92
C GLU A 431 -10.46 -29.85 -22.65
N ALA A 432 -10.61 -29.15 -21.52
CA ALA A 432 -11.09 -29.72 -20.27
C ALA A 432 -12.59 -29.47 -20.13
N PRO A 433 -13.46 -30.47 -20.15
CA PRO A 433 -14.90 -30.28 -19.97
C PRO A 433 -15.21 -29.66 -18.60
N PRO A 434 -16.17 -28.72 -18.48
CA PRO A 434 -16.51 -28.08 -17.22
C PRO A 434 -16.95 -29.02 -16.09
N ALA A 435 -17.60 -30.14 -16.46
CA ALA A 435 -18.07 -31.17 -15.52
C ALA A 435 -17.00 -32.20 -15.12
N ALA A 436 -15.78 -32.14 -15.66
CA ALA A 436 -14.69 -33.01 -15.27
C ALA A 436 -14.18 -32.67 -13.86
N GLN A 437 -13.59 -33.67 -13.17
CA GLN A 437 -12.76 -33.35 -12.01
C GLN A 437 -11.62 -32.45 -12.49
N ASP A 438 -11.38 -31.31 -11.79
CA ASP A 438 -10.51 -30.24 -12.25
C ASP A 438 -10.95 -29.67 -13.61
N GLY A 439 -12.26 -29.42 -13.76
CA GLY A 439 -12.88 -28.97 -14.99
C GLY A 439 -12.44 -27.61 -15.49
N GLY A 440 -12.54 -27.41 -16.80
CA GLY A 440 -12.18 -26.19 -17.47
C GLY A 440 -13.05 -25.01 -17.04
N PHE A 441 -12.52 -23.81 -17.22
CA PHE A 441 -13.26 -22.56 -17.00
C PHE A 441 -14.42 -22.47 -18.00
N GLU A 442 -15.59 -22.10 -17.50
CA GLU A 442 -16.78 -21.78 -18.27
C GLU A 442 -17.29 -20.41 -17.84
N SER A 443 -17.47 -19.51 -18.82
CA SER A 443 -18.05 -18.19 -18.55
C SER A 443 -19.49 -18.32 -18.09
N TYR A 444 -19.87 -17.50 -17.10
CA TYR A 444 -21.24 -17.45 -16.61
C TYR A 444 -22.19 -16.99 -17.71
N GLN A 445 -23.27 -17.74 -17.91
CA GLN A 445 -24.25 -17.45 -18.96
C GLN A 445 -25.23 -16.36 -18.48
N GLU A 446 -25.01 -15.14 -18.91
CA GLU A 446 -25.84 -13.97 -18.61
C GLU A 446 -26.69 -13.59 -19.83
N ARG A 447 -27.98 -13.30 -19.59
CA ARG A 447 -28.84 -12.75 -20.65
C ARG A 447 -28.51 -11.26 -20.85
N ILE A 448 -28.25 -10.88 -22.08
CA ILE A 448 -28.09 -9.48 -22.50
C ILE A 448 -29.31 -9.06 -23.32
N ASP A 449 -29.96 -7.97 -22.93
CA ASP A 449 -31.10 -7.39 -23.64
C ASP A 449 -30.87 -5.90 -23.82
N GLY A 450 -30.64 -5.45 -25.05
CA GLY A 450 -30.39 -4.04 -25.35
C GLY A 450 -29.80 -3.76 -26.72
N HIS A 451 -29.56 -2.48 -27.00
CA HIS A 451 -28.94 -2.01 -28.23
C HIS A 451 -27.47 -1.65 -28.04
N LYS A 452 -26.65 -1.82 -29.07
CA LYS A 452 -25.29 -1.27 -29.07
C LYS A 452 -25.33 0.25 -29.18
N ILE A 453 -25.09 0.93 -28.08
CA ILE A 453 -25.15 2.40 -27.98
C ILE A 453 -23.92 2.94 -27.26
N ARG A 454 -23.62 4.22 -27.46
CA ARG A 454 -22.59 4.96 -26.69
C ARG A 454 -23.31 5.90 -25.72
N GLN A 455 -23.66 5.35 -24.56
CA GLN A 455 -24.41 6.09 -23.54
C GLN A 455 -24.10 5.49 -22.17
N ARG A 456 -24.12 6.32 -21.13
CA ARG A 456 -24.04 5.89 -19.73
C ARG A 456 -25.44 5.67 -19.18
N SER A 457 -25.60 4.71 -18.27
CA SER A 457 -26.87 4.47 -17.58
C SER A 457 -27.25 5.66 -16.68
N GLU A 458 -28.52 5.95 -16.56
CA GLU A 458 -29.05 6.94 -15.60
C GLU A 458 -28.82 6.50 -14.14
N SER A 459 -28.72 5.20 -13.87
CA SER A 459 -28.37 4.65 -12.55
C SER A 459 -27.01 5.10 -12.03
N PHE A 460 -26.12 5.60 -12.91
CA PHE A 460 -24.81 6.15 -12.59
C PHE A 460 -24.83 7.67 -12.34
N SER A 461 -25.97 8.33 -12.34
CA SER A 461 -26.05 9.81 -12.36
C SER A 461 -25.86 10.49 -11.01
N ASP A 462 -26.06 9.78 -9.89
CA ASP A 462 -25.83 10.34 -8.56
C ASP A 462 -24.33 10.33 -8.21
N HIS A 463 -23.73 11.51 -8.18
CA HIS A 463 -22.31 11.68 -7.90
C HIS A 463 -22.01 12.19 -6.48
N PHE A 464 -23.04 12.64 -5.73
CA PHE A 464 -22.83 13.42 -4.50
C PHE A 464 -23.35 12.77 -3.21
N SER A 465 -24.31 11.85 -3.28
CA SER A 465 -24.87 11.22 -2.07
C SER A 465 -23.84 10.38 -1.31
N GLN A 466 -23.02 9.61 -2.02
CA GLN A 466 -22.03 8.74 -1.34
C GLN A 466 -20.81 9.49 -0.83
N PRO A 467 -20.19 10.48 -1.49
CA PRO A 467 -19.17 11.31 -0.83
C PRO A 467 -19.73 12.07 0.37
N ARG A 468 -21.01 12.49 0.37
CA ARG A 468 -21.68 13.05 1.55
C ARG A 468 -21.79 12.01 2.67
N LEU A 469 -22.23 10.78 2.35
CA LEU A 469 -22.25 9.67 3.29
C LEU A 469 -20.87 9.44 3.92
N PHE A 470 -19.82 9.40 3.09
CA PHE A 470 -18.45 9.21 3.57
C PHE A 470 -18.04 10.33 4.53
N TYR A 471 -18.15 11.60 4.12
CA TYR A 471 -17.77 12.75 4.95
C TYR A 471 -18.50 12.77 6.30
N ARG A 472 -19.82 12.57 6.30
CA ARG A 472 -20.64 12.59 7.53
C ARG A 472 -20.41 11.37 8.42
N SER A 473 -19.84 10.31 7.90
CA SER A 473 -19.48 9.10 8.67
C SER A 473 -18.12 9.20 9.36
N GLN A 474 -17.34 10.24 9.06
CA GLN A 474 -16.02 10.45 9.66
C GLN A 474 -16.14 11.03 11.07
N ALA A 475 -15.18 10.70 11.95
CA ALA A 475 -15.05 11.35 13.26
C ALA A 475 -14.71 12.85 13.09
N PRO A 476 -14.96 13.70 14.11
CA PRO A 476 -14.73 15.14 14.00
C PRO A 476 -13.30 15.53 13.57
N HIS A 477 -12.28 14.85 14.07
CA HIS A 477 -10.89 15.08 13.65
C HIS A 477 -10.65 14.64 12.19
N GLU A 478 -11.23 13.52 11.76
CA GLU A 478 -11.14 13.05 10.37
C GLU A 478 -11.83 14.04 9.40
N GLN A 479 -12.98 14.61 9.78
CA GLN A 479 -13.66 15.64 8.99
C GLN A 479 -12.79 16.90 8.86
N LYS A 480 -12.15 17.32 9.96
CA LYS A 480 -11.20 18.45 9.95
C LYS A 480 -10.02 18.17 9.02
N HIS A 481 -9.45 16.96 9.05
CA HIS A 481 -8.36 16.58 8.15
C HIS A 481 -8.75 16.65 6.68
N ILE A 482 -10.00 16.28 6.34
CA ILE A 482 -10.52 16.41 4.98
C ILE A 482 -10.59 17.89 4.57
N VAL A 483 -11.12 18.77 5.44
CA VAL A 483 -11.14 20.23 5.19
C VAL A 483 -9.74 20.77 4.96
N ASP A 484 -8.81 20.46 5.87
CA ASP A 484 -7.42 20.90 5.80
C ASP A 484 -6.70 20.42 4.53
N ALA A 485 -6.99 19.17 4.09
CA ALA A 485 -6.46 18.62 2.85
C ALA A 485 -6.97 19.37 1.62
N TYR A 486 -8.28 19.61 1.51
CA TYR A 486 -8.84 20.42 0.42
C TYR A 486 -8.25 21.83 0.40
N VAL A 487 -8.15 22.47 1.56
CA VAL A 487 -7.56 23.83 1.68
C VAL A 487 -6.10 23.82 1.21
N PHE A 488 -5.29 22.86 1.70
CA PHE A 488 -3.89 22.76 1.32
C PHE A 488 -3.73 22.53 -0.19
N GLU A 489 -4.40 21.55 -0.73
CA GLU A 489 -4.28 21.16 -2.15
C GLU A 489 -4.79 22.29 -3.07
N LEU A 490 -5.98 22.82 -2.80
CA LEU A 490 -6.55 23.90 -3.61
C LEU A 490 -5.80 25.23 -3.47
N SER A 491 -5.12 25.49 -2.34
CA SER A 491 -4.28 26.67 -2.18
C SER A 491 -3.10 26.72 -3.18
N LYS A 492 -2.69 25.57 -3.72
CA LYS A 492 -1.62 25.44 -4.72
C LYS A 492 -2.10 25.61 -6.16
N VAL A 493 -3.42 25.55 -6.38
CA VAL A 493 -4.01 25.74 -7.70
C VAL A 493 -3.92 27.22 -8.08
N GLU A 494 -3.29 27.54 -9.19
CA GLU A 494 -3.03 28.95 -9.59
C GLU A 494 -4.29 29.63 -10.13
N ARG A 495 -5.11 28.89 -10.89
CA ARG A 495 -6.30 29.43 -11.54
C ARG A 495 -7.50 29.47 -10.59
N LYS A 496 -7.87 30.69 -10.18
CA LYS A 496 -8.95 30.94 -9.21
C LYS A 496 -10.28 30.26 -9.61
N TYR A 497 -10.63 30.31 -10.89
CA TYR A 497 -11.89 29.72 -11.37
C TYR A 497 -11.97 28.19 -11.20
N ILE A 498 -10.83 27.49 -11.15
CA ILE A 498 -10.79 26.04 -10.86
C ILE A 498 -11.15 25.82 -9.39
N ARG A 499 -10.53 26.57 -8.48
CA ARG A 499 -10.84 26.51 -7.03
C ARG A 499 -12.29 26.84 -6.75
N GLU A 500 -12.82 27.90 -7.40
CA GLU A 500 -14.21 28.31 -7.29
C GLU A 500 -15.15 27.21 -7.79
N ARG A 501 -14.88 26.58 -8.93
CA ARG A 501 -15.67 25.49 -9.47
C ARG A 501 -15.69 24.27 -8.54
N GLU A 502 -14.54 23.86 -8.00
CA GLU A 502 -14.49 22.76 -7.04
C GLU A 502 -15.36 23.05 -5.81
N VAL A 503 -15.21 24.23 -5.21
CA VAL A 503 -16.01 24.60 -4.03
C VAL A 503 -17.50 24.74 -4.36
N LEU A 504 -17.83 25.46 -5.43
CA LEU A 504 -19.21 25.84 -5.71
C LEU A 504 -20.02 24.72 -6.41
N GLU A 505 -19.39 23.96 -7.31
CA GLU A 505 -20.11 22.97 -8.12
C GLU A 505 -19.91 21.52 -7.62
N VAL A 506 -18.86 21.26 -6.80
CA VAL A 506 -18.62 19.94 -6.23
C VAL A 506 -18.89 19.93 -4.74
N LEU A 507 -18.12 20.65 -3.92
CA LEU A 507 -18.24 20.59 -2.45
C LEU A 507 -19.62 21.07 -1.95
N CYS A 508 -20.20 22.14 -2.51
CA CYS A 508 -21.55 22.58 -2.16
C CYS A 508 -22.64 21.54 -2.43
N ASN A 509 -22.43 20.64 -3.39
CA ASN A 509 -23.35 19.53 -3.67
C ASN A 509 -23.08 18.30 -2.78
N ILE A 510 -21.90 18.22 -2.17
CA ILE A 510 -21.57 17.14 -1.22
C ILE A 510 -22.07 17.51 0.17
N ASP A 511 -21.55 18.60 0.76
CA ASP A 511 -21.87 19.05 2.11
C ASP A 511 -21.62 20.56 2.27
N LEU A 512 -22.60 21.28 2.79
CA LEU A 512 -22.51 22.75 2.90
C LEU A 512 -21.55 23.20 4.01
N ASP A 513 -21.43 22.43 5.11
CA ASP A 513 -20.48 22.75 6.16
C ASP A 513 -19.04 22.55 5.69
N LEU A 514 -18.75 21.44 5.00
CA LEU A 514 -17.46 21.21 4.35
C LEU A 514 -17.13 22.34 3.37
N ALA A 515 -18.06 22.65 2.47
CA ALA A 515 -17.86 23.69 1.46
C ALA A 515 -17.61 25.06 2.09
N GLN A 516 -18.34 25.43 3.16
CA GLN A 516 -18.17 26.71 3.84
C GLN A 516 -16.80 26.79 4.54
N GLN A 517 -16.38 25.75 5.25
CA GLN A 517 -15.09 25.72 5.92
C GLN A 517 -13.91 25.84 4.94
N VAL A 518 -13.99 25.16 3.78
CA VAL A 518 -12.97 25.27 2.72
C VAL A 518 -13.01 26.66 2.07
N ALA A 519 -14.21 27.17 1.75
CA ALA A 519 -14.42 28.48 1.12
C ALA A 519 -13.87 29.63 1.97
N ASP A 520 -14.13 29.60 3.28
CA ASP A 520 -13.68 30.64 4.23
C ASP A 520 -12.13 30.74 4.25
N GLN A 521 -11.44 29.60 4.24
CA GLN A 521 -9.99 29.56 4.26
C GLN A 521 -9.35 29.93 2.91
N LEU A 522 -10.05 29.70 1.79
CA LEU A 522 -9.60 30.05 0.44
C LEU A 522 -10.06 31.44 -0.02
N GLY A 523 -10.86 32.15 0.78
CA GLY A 523 -11.43 33.45 0.42
C GLY A 523 -12.42 33.37 -0.74
N ILE A 524 -13.22 32.31 -0.80
CA ILE A 524 -14.25 32.09 -1.83
C ILE A 524 -15.62 32.38 -1.23
N GLU A 525 -16.41 33.22 -1.90
CA GLU A 525 -17.79 33.52 -1.49
C GLU A 525 -18.77 32.46 -2.05
N ILE A 526 -19.52 31.81 -1.17
CA ILE A 526 -20.60 30.91 -1.59
C ILE A 526 -21.88 31.75 -1.77
N PRO A 527 -22.51 31.74 -2.97
CA PRO A 527 -23.75 32.46 -3.24
C PRO A 527 -24.90 32.05 -2.33
N ALA A 528 -25.79 33.01 -2.01
CA ALA A 528 -26.90 32.79 -1.07
C ALA A 528 -27.85 31.65 -1.51
N GLU A 529 -28.07 31.51 -2.81
CA GLU A 529 -28.89 30.43 -3.37
C GLU A 529 -28.29 29.03 -3.12
N LYS A 530 -26.95 28.88 -3.16
CA LYS A 530 -26.29 27.61 -2.83
C LYS A 530 -26.35 27.34 -1.34
N LYS A 531 -26.16 28.37 -0.47
CA LYS A 531 -26.31 28.23 0.99
C LYS A 531 -27.72 27.82 1.42
N ALA A 532 -28.73 28.19 0.65
CA ALA A 532 -30.13 27.85 0.91
C ALA A 532 -30.54 26.47 0.35
N ALA A 533 -29.65 25.76 -0.33
CA ALA A 533 -29.93 24.44 -0.88
C ALA A 533 -30.15 23.40 0.23
N THR A 534 -31.18 22.58 0.06
CA THR A 534 -31.44 21.43 0.94
C THR A 534 -30.87 20.19 0.28
N LEU A 535 -29.82 19.65 0.86
CA LEU A 535 -29.22 18.40 0.37
C LEU A 535 -29.95 17.19 0.97
N PRO A 536 -30.09 16.08 0.20
CA PRO A 536 -30.69 14.87 0.73
C PRO A 536 -29.95 14.35 1.97
N GLU A 537 -30.70 13.86 2.96
CA GLU A 537 -30.12 13.21 4.11
C GLU A 537 -29.48 11.87 3.72
N VAL A 538 -28.40 11.51 4.41
CA VAL A 538 -27.73 10.22 4.26
C VAL A 538 -27.62 9.53 5.63
N LYS A 539 -27.73 8.20 5.62
CA LYS A 539 -27.54 7.42 6.83
C LYS A 539 -26.06 7.15 7.03
N VAL A 540 -25.50 7.65 8.12
CA VAL A 540 -24.07 7.45 8.45
C VAL A 540 -23.70 5.97 8.57
N SER A 541 -22.47 5.63 8.20
CA SER A 541 -21.89 4.29 8.28
C SER A 541 -20.61 4.35 9.14
N PRO A 542 -20.67 3.96 10.43
CA PRO A 542 -19.52 4.03 11.33
C PRO A 542 -18.30 3.24 10.86
N ARG A 543 -18.50 2.22 10.02
CA ARG A 543 -17.41 1.42 9.44
C ARG A 543 -16.57 2.18 8.39
N LEU A 544 -16.92 3.42 8.05
CA LEU A 544 -16.13 4.28 7.17
C LEU A 544 -15.08 5.11 7.93
N SER A 545 -15.20 5.24 9.26
CA SER A 545 -14.21 5.91 10.11
C SER A 545 -13.09 4.97 10.56
N PHE A 546 -11.88 5.49 10.76
CA PHE A 546 -10.74 4.75 11.36
C PHE A 546 -11.04 4.25 12.77
N GLU A 547 -11.92 4.96 13.51
CA GLU A 547 -12.32 4.58 14.86
C GLU A 547 -12.92 3.15 14.94
N ALA A 548 -13.42 2.63 13.83
CA ALA A 548 -13.97 1.27 13.74
C ALA A 548 -12.90 0.18 13.62
N PHE A 549 -11.61 0.54 13.43
CA PHE A 549 -10.54 -0.42 13.10
C PHE A 549 -9.33 -0.27 14.03
N LYS A 550 -9.58 -0.25 15.34
CA LYS A 550 -8.49 -0.19 16.31
C LYS A 550 -7.72 -1.51 16.37
N PRO A 551 -6.38 -1.45 16.52
CA PRO A 551 -5.58 -2.66 16.68
C PRO A 551 -5.85 -3.34 18.02
N GLU A 552 -5.60 -4.65 18.08
CA GLU A 552 -5.70 -5.43 19.32
C GLU A 552 -4.38 -5.45 20.10
N ASP A 553 -3.28 -5.10 19.47
CA ASP A 553 -1.93 -5.10 20.06
C ASP A 553 -1.07 -3.95 19.48
N ILE A 554 0.17 -3.86 19.97
CA ILE A 554 1.15 -2.86 19.52
C ILE A 554 2.34 -3.48 18.76
N LYS A 555 2.16 -4.68 18.22
CA LYS A 555 3.22 -5.36 17.46
C LYS A 555 3.79 -4.49 16.35
N ALA A 556 5.11 -4.52 16.25
CA ALA A 556 5.89 -3.73 15.29
C ALA A 556 5.68 -2.20 15.38
N ARG A 557 5.04 -1.66 16.44
CA ARG A 557 5.06 -0.22 16.73
C ARG A 557 6.44 0.18 17.18
N LYS A 558 6.91 1.35 16.74
CA LYS A 558 8.25 1.85 17.03
C LYS A 558 8.23 2.90 18.14
N ILE A 559 9.05 2.69 19.16
CA ILE A 559 9.17 3.57 20.32
C ILE A 559 10.58 4.16 20.37
N ALA A 560 10.69 5.47 20.39
CA ALA A 560 11.94 6.16 20.64
C ALA A 560 12.19 6.24 22.14
N LEU A 561 13.28 5.62 22.62
CA LEU A 561 13.73 5.72 24.00
C LEU A 561 14.88 6.71 24.07
N LEU A 562 14.61 7.96 24.50
CA LEU A 562 15.59 9.02 24.62
C LEU A 562 16.39 8.85 25.90
N VAL A 563 17.68 8.58 25.75
CA VAL A 563 18.60 8.28 26.86
C VAL A 563 19.73 9.29 26.89
N HIS A 564 19.95 9.89 28.05
CA HIS A 564 21.00 10.87 28.31
C HIS A 564 21.94 10.36 29.42
N ASP A 565 23.05 11.07 29.66
CA ASP A 565 23.99 10.74 30.76
C ASP A 565 23.24 10.68 32.09
N LYS A 566 23.68 9.78 32.96
CA LYS A 566 23.12 9.46 34.28
C LYS A 566 21.70 8.89 34.25
N ALA A 567 21.26 8.34 33.13
CA ALA A 567 20.04 7.55 33.08
C ALA A 567 20.15 6.27 33.93
N ASN A 568 19.01 5.85 34.47
CA ASN A 568 18.95 4.59 35.23
C ASN A 568 18.82 3.41 34.26
N GLU A 569 19.80 2.50 34.25
CA GLU A 569 19.79 1.31 33.40
C GLU A 569 18.58 0.41 33.65
N ALA A 570 18.07 0.35 34.90
CA ALA A 570 16.90 -0.44 35.22
C ALA A 570 15.64 0.09 34.52
N SER A 571 15.44 1.41 34.46
CA SER A 571 14.34 2.03 33.72
C SER A 571 14.40 1.70 32.22
N ILE A 572 15.59 1.74 31.64
CA ILE A 572 15.80 1.40 30.21
C ILE A 572 15.44 -0.06 29.95
N LYS A 573 15.96 -0.98 30.78
CA LYS A 573 15.68 -2.41 30.68
C LYS A 573 14.19 -2.74 30.86
N ALA A 574 13.51 -2.03 31.77
CA ALA A 574 12.06 -2.21 31.96
C ALA A 574 11.27 -1.86 30.69
N VAL A 575 11.57 -0.72 30.05
CA VAL A 575 10.94 -0.33 28.79
C VAL A 575 11.23 -1.34 27.67
N GLN A 576 12.49 -1.77 27.54
CA GLN A 576 12.90 -2.74 26.52
C GLN A 576 12.23 -4.10 26.71
N ALA A 577 12.23 -4.63 27.93
CA ALA A 577 11.63 -5.93 28.25
C ALA A 577 10.11 -5.93 28.03
N TRP A 578 9.43 -4.85 28.44
CA TRP A 578 8.00 -4.69 28.18
C TRP A 578 7.71 -4.63 26.67
N ALA A 579 8.43 -3.81 25.93
CA ALA A 579 8.20 -3.67 24.49
C ALA A 579 8.45 -5.00 23.75
N GLU A 580 9.50 -5.74 24.13
CA GLU A 580 9.77 -7.07 23.58
C GLU A 580 8.61 -8.05 23.88
N SER A 581 8.06 -8.02 25.10
CA SER A 581 6.92 -8.85 25.47
C SER A 581 5.65 -8.55 24.71
N GLU A 582 5.48 -7.28 24.27
CA GLU A 582 4.35 -6.80 23.48
C GLU A 582 4.60 -6.87 21.95
N GLY A 583 5.81 -7.29 21.54
CA GLY A 583 6.22 -7.35 20.13
C GLY A 583 6.46 -5.96 19.51
N ALA A 584 6.61 -4.92 20.33
CA ALA A 584 6.99 -3.58 19.87
C ALA A 584 8.50 -3.44 19.70
N VAL A 585 8.95 -2.44 18.93
CA VAL A 585 10.36 -2.15 18.68
C VAL A 585 10.79 -0.92 19.46
N VAL A 586 11.88 -1.02 20.20
CA VAL A 586 12.47 0.12 20.93
C VAL A 586 13.86 0.40 20.42
N ASP A 587 14.12 1.64 20.05
CA ASP A 587 15.46 2.13 19.76
C ASP A 587 15.95 3.08 20.87
N VAL A 588 17.11 2.76 21.45
CA VAL A 588 17.79 3.62 22.42
C VAL A 588 18.54 4.71 21.68
N LEU A 589 18.04 5.94 21.81
CA LEU A 589 18.54 7.11 21.10
C LEU A 589 19.29 8.06 22.02
N THR A 590 20.55 8.32 21.71
CA THR A 590 21.44 9.18 22.50
C THR A 590 21.72 10.51 21.78
N PRO A 591 22.17 11.57 22.48
CA PRO A 591 22.48 12.87 21.84
C PRO A 591 23.63 12.78 20.82
N LYS A 592 24.56 11.84 20.99
CA LYS A 592 25.76 11.64 20.16
C LYS A 592 25.86 10.17 19.74
N PRO A 593 26.52 9.85 18.62
CA PRO A 593 26.81 8.47 18.29
C PRO A 593 27.65 7.80 19.39
N GLY A 594 27.21 6.63 19.84
CA GLY A 594 27.90 5.84 20.85
C GLY A 594 27.20 5.84 22.21
N PRO A 595 27.76 5.07 23.17
CA PRO A 595 27.12 4.83 24.46
C PRO A 595 27.14 6.09 25.34
N VAL A 596 26.23 6.13 26.31
CA VAL A 596 26.20 7.08 27.41
C VAL A 596 26.53 6.35 28.72
N LEU A 597 26.87 7.12 29.77
CA LEU A 597 27.15 6.56 31.10
C LEU A 597 25.90 6.69 31.98
N GLY A 598 25.48 5.58 32.57
CA GLY A 598 24.39 5.54 33.51
C GLY A 598 24.74 6.11 34.88
N GLN A 599 23.78 6.08 35.82
CA GLN A 599 23.92 6.66 37.17
C GLN A 599 25.05 6.02 38.00
N GLN A 600 25.32 4.76 37.80
CA GLN A 600 26.37 4.02 38.54
C GLN A 600 27.67 3.83 37.71
N GLY A 601 27.76 4.53 36.57
CA GLY A 601 28.93 4.44 35.67
C GLY A 601 28.85 3.28 34.68
N GLU A 602 27.72 2.57 34.59
CA GLU A 602 27.47 1.54 33.60
C GLU A 602 27.43 2.11 32.19
N VAL A 603 27.84 1.31 31.20
CA VAL A 603 27.88 1.70 29.80
C VAL A 603 26.54 1.30 29.15
N ILE A 604 25.74 2.28 28.76
CA ILE A 604 24.45 2.09 28.09
C ILE A 604 24.67 2.20 26.57
N PRO A 605 24.47 1.12 25.81
CA PRO A 605 24.65 1.14 24.36
C PRO A 605 23.59 2.00 23.69
N SER A 606 23.92 2.54 22.50
CA SER A 606 23.03 3.33 21.67
C SER A 606 22.70 2.57 20.38
N ASP A 607 21.44 2.57 19.99
CA ASP A 607 20.98 2.07 18.69
C ASP A 607 21.09 3.14 17.60
N GLY A 608 20.98 4.43 17.99
CA GLY A 608 21.08 5.56 17.09
C GLY A 608 21.24 6.89 17.83
N MET A 609 21.37 7.97 17.08
CA MET A 609 21.37 9.30 17.68
C MET A 609 20.11 10.08 17.30
N GLN A 610 19.61 10.91 18.22
CA GLN A 610 18.39 11.69 18.08
C GLN A 610 18.36 12.53 16.79
N LYS A 611 19.50 13.06 16.35
CA LYS A 611 19.60 13.86 15.13
C LYS A 611 19.41 13.04 13.84
N ALA A 612 19.82 11.75 13.85
CA ALA A 612 19.72 10.88 12.68
C ALA A 612 18.42 10.09 12.64
N GLU A 613 17.83 9.84 13.81
CA GLU A 613 16.59 9.08 13.98
C GLU A 613 15.47 10.04 14.46
N PRO A 614 14.82 10.80 13.58
CA PRO A 614 13.87 11.84 13.95
C PRO A 614 12.57 11.29 14.55
N SER A 615 11.86 12.10 15.33
CA SER A 615 10.61 11.70 16.01
C SER A 615 9.53 11.18 15.07
N ILE A 616 9.52 11.67 13.81
CA ILE A 616 8.56 11.25 12.77
C ILE A 616 8.67 9.75 12.40
N ALA A 617 9.80 9.11 12.65
CA ALA A 617 9.98 7.68 12.39
C ALA A 617 9.33 6.78 13.45
N TYR A 618 8.91 7.35 14.59
CA TYR A 618 8.41 6.61 15.76
C TYR A 618 6.93 6.87 16.02
N ASP A 619 6.28 5.92 16.69
CA ASP A 619 4.86 6.01 17.06
C ASP A 619 4.67 6.64 18.46
N ALA A 620 5.68 6.51 19.33
CA ALA A 620 5.67 7.04 20.69
C ALA A 620 7.08 7.37 21.16
N VAL A 621 7.20 8.16 22.22
CA VAL A 621 8.47 8.59 22.79
C VAL A 621 8.49 8.33 24.29
N VAL A 622 9.60 7.80 24.79
CA VAL A 622 9.91 7.69 26.22
C VAL A 622 11.20 8.45 26.48
N ILE A 623 11.16 9.41 27.39
CA ILE A 623 12.37 10.05 27.90
C ILE A 623 12.68 9.52 29.30
N THR A 624 13.88 8.95 29.47
CA THR A 624 14.31 8.36 30.75
C THR A 624 14.64 9.43 31.78
N ASP A 625 14.76 9.03 33.04
CA ASP A 625 15.43 9.78 34.10
C ASP A 625 16.91 10.09 33.74
N GLY A 626 17.58 10.92 34.49
CA GLY A 626 18.95 11.39 34.24
C GLY A 626 19.06 12.91 34.05
N ASP A 627 20.21 13.40 33.57
CA ASP A 627 20.48 14.84 33.40
C ASP A 627 19.78 15.46 32.17
N ASN A 628 18.50 15.13 31.99
CA ASN A 628 17.76 15.50 30.77
C ASN A 628 17.45 17.01 30.67
N TYR A 629 17.18 17.69 31.79
CA TYR A 629 16.74 19.08 31.76
C TYR A 629 17.74 19.97 31.03
N ASP A 630 19.00 19.93 31.46
CA ASP A 630 20.06 20.75 30.86
C ASP A 630 20.37 20.35 29.41
N VAL A 631 20.31 19.03 29.10
CA VAL A 631 20.55 18.55 27.75
C VAL A 631 19.42 18.99 26.82
N VAL A 632 18.18 18.77 27.19
CA VAL A 632 17.02 19.13 26.37
C VAL A 632 16.92 20.64 26.18
N MET A 633 17.09 21.43 27.24
CA MET A 633 16.94 22.90 27.16
C MET A 633 18.12 23.62 26.49
N LYS A 634 19.30 22.99 26.45
CA LYS A 634 20.48 23.54 25.77
C LYS A 634 20.74 22.95 24.38
N ASP A 635 20.13 21.81 24.06
CA ASP A 635 20.27 21.14 22.77
C ASP A 635 18.99 21.32 21.94
N GLY A 636 19.04 22.17 20.92
CA GLY A 636 17.91 22.41 20.02
C GLY A 636 17.40 21.15 19.32
N VAL A 637 18.22 20.11 19.17
CA VAL A 637 17.79 18.80 18.59
C VAL A 637 16.87 18.06 19.56
N ALA A 638 17.26 17.95 20.83
CA ALA A 638 16.47 17.28 21.85
C ALA A 638 15.15 18.02 22.14
N THR A 639 15.22 19.37 22.23
CA THR A 639 14.04 20.22 22.36
C THR A 639 13.08 20.00 21.20
N HIS A 640 13.58 20.14 19.97
CA HIS A 640 12.76 19.93 18.75
C HIS A 640 12.15 18.54 18.71
N TYR A 641 12.89 17.50 19.11
CA TYR A 641 12.40 16.11 19.10
C TYR A 641 11.11 15.94 19.92
N LEU A 642 11.10 16.49 21.14
CA LEU A 642 9.93 16.39 22.02
C LEU A 642 8.77 17.28 21.54
N LEU A 643 9.06 18.49 21.09
CA LEU A 643 8.04 19.40 20.55
C LEU A 643 7.41 18.83 19.28
N GLU A 644 8.21 18.25 18.36
CA GLU A 644 7.73 17.64 17.14
C GLU A 644 6.88 16.37 17.43
N ALA A 645 7.31 15.52 18.37
CA ALA A 645 6.51 14.36 18.78
C ALA A 645 5.17 14.78 19.38
N TYR A 646 5.15 15.84 20.19
CA TYR A 646 3.92 16.38 20.77
C TYR A 646 3.01 17.00 19.70
N LYS A 647 3.57 17.81 18.80
CA LYS A 647 2.87 18.42 17.66
C LYS A 647 2.23 17.36 16.74
N HIS A 648 2.90 16.22 16.58
CA HIS A 648 2.38 15.07 15.82
C HIS A 648 1.49 14.16 16.68
N LEU A 649 0.98 14.66 17.80
CA LEU A 649 -0.03 14.02 18.67
C LEU A 649 0.42 12.66 19.24
N LYS A 650 1.73 12.40 19.32
CA LYS A 650 2.27 11.10 19.79
C LYS A 650 2.22 11.00 21.32
N PRO A 651 1.97 9.81 21.87
CA PRO A 651 2.15 9.56 23.29
C PRO A 651 3.60 9.81 23.73
N ILE A 652 3.79 10.49 24.86
CA ILE A 652 5.11 10.76 25.42
C ILE A 652 5.11 10.39 26.89
N ILE A 653 6.08 9.57 27.31
CA ILE A 653 6.36 9.30 28.74
C ILE A 653 7.59 10.08 29.19
N PHE A 654 7.47 10.73 30.32
CA PHE A 654 8.55 11.35 31.07
C PHE A 654 8.81 10.55 32.34
N LEU A 655 9.92 9.78 32.39
CA LEU A 655 10.33 9.06 33.58
C LEU A 655 11.13 9.94 34.53
N GLY A 656 10.90 9.80 35.84
CA GLY A 656 11.47 10.67 36.87
C GLY A 656 10.75 12.02 37.01
N ASP A 657 11.25 12.91 37.88
CA ASP A 657 10.70 14.27 38.03
C ASP A 657 11.02 15.16 36.84
N LYS A 658 10.06 15.33 35.93
CA LYS A 658 10.15 16.12 34.70
C LYS A 658 9.15 17.27 34.64
N ALA A 659 8.48 17.60 35.73
CA ALA A 659 7.48 18.65 35.78
C ALA A 659 7.96 19.98 35.20
N LYS A 660 9.17 20.38 35.59
CA LYS A 660 9.81 21.61 35.10
C LYS A 660 10.13 21.53 33.59
N LEU A 661 10.59 20.40 33.09
CA LEU A 661 10.89 20.22 31.66
C LEU A 661 9.62 20.37 30.81
N ILE A 662 8.50 19.78 31.22
CA ILE A 662 7.22 19.88 30.54
C ILE A 662 6.73 21.33 30.52
N GLU A 663 6.86 22.04 31.65
CA GLU A 663 6.46 23.44 31.79
C GLU A 663 7.30 24.36 30.89
N ASP A 664 8.62 24.24 30.92
CA ASP A 664 9.53 25.06 30.13
C ASP A 664 9.43 24.79 28.62
N LEU A 665 9.09 23.57 28.22
CA LEU A 665 8.75 23.21 26.83
C LEU A 665 7.35 23.70 26.45
N ARG A 666 6.55 24.23 27.38
CA ARG A 666 5.15 24.68 27.19
C ARG A 666 4.24 23.57 26.68
N LEU A 667 4.53 22.32 27.04
CA LEU A 667 3.65 21.20 26.72
C LEU A 667 2.46 21.19 27.69
N ILE A 668 1.28 20.97 27.16
CA ILE A 668 0.09 20.80 27.97
C ILE A 668 0.08 19.37 28.52
N ARG A 669 -0.17 19.24 29.83
CA ARG A 669 -0.37 17.92 30.43
C ARG A 669 -1.76 17.43 30.09
N ASP A 670 -1.81 16.35 29.34
CA ASP A 670 -3.00 15.68 28.89
C ASP A 670 -2.87 14.15 29.10
N GLU A 671 -3.83 13.38 28.63
CA GLU A 671 -3.83 11.91 28.73
C GLU A 671 -2.61 11.26 28.05
N GLY A 672 -2.04 11.89 27.04
CA GLY A 672 -0.89 11.39 26.28
C GLY A 672 0.46 11.89 26.75
N THR A 673 0.50 12.72 27.83
CA THR A 673 1.72 13.21 28.48
C THR A 673 1.86 12.55 29.85
N LEU A 674 2.37 11.32 29.88
CA LEU A 674 2.50 10.54 31.10
C LEU A 674 3.78 10.89 31.86
N THR A 675 3.68 10.97 33.21
CA THR A 675 4.83 11.21 34.09
C THR A 675 4.80 10.22 35.24
N HIS A 676 5.90 9.50 35.48
CA HIS A 676 6.04 8.60 36.64
C HIS A 676 7.49 8.31 36.94
N GLU A 677 7.80 7.97 38.20
CA GLU A 677 9.14 7.55 38.64
C GLU A 677 9.54 6.19 38.04
N GLN A 678 8.57 5.30 37.88
CA GLN A 678 8.76 3.93 37.41
C GLN A 678 7.87 3.65 36.18
N PHE A 679 8.43 3.00 35.16
CA PHE A 679 7.73 2.66 33.93
C PHE A 679 6.54 1.71 34.14
N ASP A 680 6.70 0.71 35.01
CA ASP A 680 5.68 -0.32 35.26
C ASP A 680 4.34 0.24 35.71
N ALA A 681 4.34 1.42 36.34
CA ALA A 681 3.11 2.06 36.81
C ALA A 681 2.29 2.71 35.66
N VAL A 682 2.89 2.94 34.49
CA VAL A 682 2.26 3.62 33.35
C VAL A 682 2.22 2.78 32.07
N GLN A 683 2.81 1.60 32.06
CA GLN A 683 2.93 0.75 30.87
C GLN A 683 1.61 0.42 30.20
N ASP A 684 0.55 0.10 30.98
CA ASP A 684 -0.78 -0.27 30.45
C ASP A 684 -1.49 0.94 29.82
N SER A 685 -1.38 2.11 30.46
CA SER A 685 -1.89 3.37 29.89
C SER A 685 -1.14 3.71 28.61
N PHE A 686 0.17 3.51 28.60
CA PHE A 686 0.99 3.77 27.41
C PHE A 686 0.66 2.82 26.26
N LYS A 687 0.46 1.52 26.53
CA LYS A 687 -0.03 0.55 25.55
C LYS A 687 -1.33 1.03 24.91
N THR A 688 -2.30 1.42 25.74
CA THR A 688 -3.60 1.91 25.29
C THR A 688 -3.46 3.15 24.40
N LEU A 689 -2.60 4.09 24.75
CA LEU A 689 -2.35 5.28 23.95
C LEU A 689 -1.70 4.95 22.59
N ILE A 690 -0.76 4.00 22.56
CA ILE A 690 -0.14 3.54 21.29
C ILE A 690 -1.19 2.81 20.42
N MET A 691 -2.09 2.01 21.02
CA MET A 691 -3.20 1.38 20.31
C MET A 691 -4.19 2.40 19.74
N ASN A 692 -4.46 3.49 20.45
CA ASN A 692 -5.26 4.61 19.95
C ASN A 692 -4.54 5.44 18.87
N HIS A 693 -3.28 5.12 18.60
CA HIS A 693 -2.40 5.71 17.59
C HIS A 693 -1.98 7.14 17.88
N ARG A 694 -2.91 8.07 18.16
CA ARG A 694 -2.65 9.50 18.41
C ARG A 694 -3.54 10.03 19.55
N VAL A 695 -3.09 11.11 20.15
CA VAL A 695 -3.84 11.88 21.15
C VAL A 695 -4.57 13.02 20.44
N TRP A 696 -5.69 12.69 19.79
CA TRP A 696 -6.43 13.60 18.90
C TRP A 696 -6.87 14.89 19.58
N ALA A 697 -7.13 14.88 20.89
CA ALA A 697 -7.45 16.10 21.64
C ALA A 697 -6.38 17.20 21.56
N ARG A 698 -5.14 16.86 21.22
CA ARG A 698 -4.03 17.83 21.04
C ARG A 698 -4.15 18.65 19.77
N GLU A 699 -4.93 18.26 18.78
CA GLU A 699 -5.03 19.00 17.52
C GLU A 699 -5.38 20.48 17.72
N LEU A 700 -6.23 20.76 18.72
CA LEU A 700 -6.64 22.14 19.05
C LEU A 700 -5.46 23.05 19.45
N VAL A 701 -4.35 22.46 19.87
CA VAL A 701 -3.17 23.19 20.34
C VAL A 701 -1.91 22.89 19.52
N ALA A 702 -1.95 21.86 18.67
CA ALA A 702 -0.79 21.41 17.89
C ALA A 702 -0.18 22.51 17.00
N GLU A 703 -1.01 23.36 16.40
CA GLU A 703 -0.56 24.48 15.57
C GLU A 703 0.22 25.54 16.35
N SER A 704 0.01 25.65 17.66
CA SER A 704 0.74 26.58 18.52
C SER A 704 2.14 26.08 18.93
N ILE A 705 2.47 24.84 18.66
CA ILE A 705 3.75 24.22 19.02
C ILE A 705 4.82 24.58 17.98
N PRO A 706 5.92 25.20 18.36
CA PRO A 706 6.97 25.65 17.45
C PRO A 706 7.92 24.48 17.09
N ALA A 707 7.49 23.57 16.19
CA ALA A 707 8.29 22.43 15.75
C ALA A 707 8.11 22.13 14.24
#